data_56c4c70e13cc249f0120dd91491c276a
#
_entry.id   56c4c70e13cc249f0120dd91491c276a
#
_cell.length_a   1.000
_cell.length_b   1.000
_cell.length_c   1.000
_cell.angle_alpha   90.00
_cell.angle_beta   90.00
_cell.angle_gamma   90.00
#
_symmetry.space_group_name_H-M   'P 1'
#
loop_
_entity.id
_entity.type
_entity.pdbx_description
1 polymer ?
#
loop_
_entity_poly.entity_id
_entity_poly.type
_entity_poly.pdbx_seq_one_letter_code
_entity_poly.pdbx_strand_id
1 'polypeptide(L)'
;MKSYLYLTKKYIKSYPKRCIGIVLCISLFLFAFLTILWYSDSFKYSLVENYKIEKGGVYESIRFYVDQENFREKESQLVEEKAGIISGIWEVKSKSPSDIWIGNVNDNVSTLLSLHFESGKMPKSENEIAIEKGTYDILGLKSKIGDKVELEIKNSDGNTEKKSFVLTGIIKNFSNKIKLHYDYQSEKLLFPSILTTNSKASPKYIHIIAAENSFLIRNISSKSVYYNDSQQMISSKMVANNLILMPVKIFFVLTTIMGIVSISLYFFKEQERYLNLLRCIGFSKKKSRKLLLIQGFFIWLSSLIISSVASILVLLLLQFISSFSSQYLFLNLSILDLIIVALLSAVLIFISFNILLARFYKNAPLREAIYVSKKQIKSQTKLKRCWHKAYGRRYKLQNFTCVMLVMFCVGMSIFGSFVPLFNARGSSFDADPEYFRQNADYSLHMMGGGSSAKIYYINLPVGCGVSHKIADEIASDKRINVLEASVSNLIVPFFLTSQNTDNKLLYKYVVEAKKNEYNYIFQHKRTNEMIKLAGGDSSKDSLVELSVKWQSYDSVLNNINEFANGKIDEKNYKSGIEIIAPDDLCSVGDEFTMVIPIADAEATEQNIEEHIKFKTAKVKVAATYSKEQYNSDKLIISTEYLFSIYPDLNYENIILENLDHNDSVWVNELENNLENLEGISVGVRYDNYAKMQREFYDQVNLETLQIIVSVFIFIVIILIAIVFSSYVQVRSNLKSYIMMRAIGARIETVQKLIINEINRTLTTGIILGTILGGAVVVFFSILGSNIKLWDIYLFYVVPVFIATVILLYFGSRIAVKRAVRSMINQNIIEKLNTVE
;
A
#
# COMPACT_ATOMS: atom_id res chain seq x y z
N MET A 1 28.04 38.26 -29.07
CA MET A 1 27.89 37.14 -28.10
C MET A 1 29.21 36.79 -27.43
N LYS A 2 30.30 36.62 -28.18
CA LYS A 2 31.68 36.30 -27.67
C LYS A 2 32.13 37.19 -26.51
N SER A 3 31.93 38.52 -26.59
CA SER A 3 32.33 39.50 -25.54
C SER A 3 31.63 39.33 -24.21
N TYR A 4 30.32 38.97 -24.23
CA TYR A 4 29.54 38.72 -23.01
C TYR A 4 29.96 37.41 -22.36
N LEU A 5 30.25 36.38 -23.13
CA LEU A 5 30.77 35.12 -22.65
C LEU A 5 32.14 35.28 -21.99
N TYR A 6 33.03 36.08 -22.60
CA TYR A 6 34.33 36.43 -22.03
C TYR A 6 34.19 37.16 -20.67
N LEU A 7 33.30 38.17 -20.60
CA LEU A 7 33.05 38.90 -19.37
C LEU A 7 32.46 37.98 -18.26
N THR A 8 31.56 37.10 -18.62
CA THR A 8 30.98 36.10 -17.71
C THR A 8 32.06 35.11 -17.20
N LYS A 9 32.91 34.58 -18.11
CA LYS A 9 33.99 33.66 -17.71
C LYS A 9 35.00 34.38 -16.79
N LYS A 10 35.36 35.62 -17.07
CA LYS A 10 36.26 36.43 -16.24
C LYS A 10 35.60 36.70 -14.87
N TYR A 11 34.30 37.02 -14.79
CA TYR A 11 33.59 37.20 -13.54
C TYR A 11 33.59 35.92 -12.68
N ILE A 12 33.26 34.77 -13.25
CA ILE A 12 33.24 33.49 -12.56
C ILE A 12 34.65 33.15 -12.03
N LYS A 13 35.71 33.37 -12.84
CA LYS A 13 37.06 33.12 -12.43
C LYS A 13 37.57 34.08 -11.33
N SER A 14 37.07 35.33 -11.32
CA SER A 14 37.44 36.33 -10.29
C SER A 14 36.71 36.10 -8.95
N TYR A 15 35.52 35.50 -8.96
CA TYR A 15 34.69 35.28 -7.78
C TYR A 15 34.22 33.82 -7.64
N PRO A 16 35.07 32.80 -7.67
CA PRO A 16 34.68 31.39 -7.76
C PRO A 16 33.88 30.95 -6.54
N LYS A 17 34.32 31.26 -5.33
CA LYS A 17 33.62 30.90 -4.07
C LYS A 17 32.19 31.43 -4.00
N ARG A 18 31.92 32.60 -4.60
CA ARG A 18 30.58 33.19 -4.64
C ARG A 18 29.67 32.46 -5.64
N CYS A 19 30.19 32.25 -6.84
CA CYS A 19 29.44 31.55 -7.89
C CYS A 19 29.09 30.13 -7.47
N ILE A 20 30.03 29.39 -6.88
CA ILE A 20 29.82 28.04 -6.34
C ILE A 20 28.75 28.06 -5.23
N GLY A 21 28.81 29.02 -4.30
CA GLY A 21 27.82 29.17 -3.23
C GLY A 21 26.41 29.39 -3.77
N ILE A 22 26.24 30.20 -4.83
CA ILE A 22 24.94 30.45 -5.46
C ILE A 22 24.43 29.22 -6.19
N VAL A 23 25.31 28.54 -6.96
CA VAL A 23 24.98 27.31 -7.67
C VAL A 23 24.52 26.24 -6.68
N LEU A 24 25.26 26.02 -5.58
CA LEU A 24 24.88 25.05 -4.56
C LEU A 24 23.54 25.38 -3.89
N CYS A 25 23.29 26.65 -3.61
CA CYS A 25 22.01 27.04 -3.02
C CYS A 25 20.82 26.84 -3.98
N ILE A 26 20.97 27.17 -5.26
CA ILE A 26 19.90 26.92 -6.26
C ILE A 26 19.75 25.41 -6.47
N SER A 27 20.86 24.68 -6.56
CA SER A 27 20.80 23.22 -6.75
C SER A 27 20.09 22.49 -5.62
N LEU A 28 20.18 22.97 -4.37
CA LEU A 28 19.48 22.39 -3.22
C LEU A 28 17.96 22.54 -3.35
N PHE A 29 17.46 23.70 -3.80
CA PHE A 29 16.02 23.87 -4.01
C PHE A 29 15.50 23.05 -5.19
N LEU A 30 16.25 23.01 -6.29
CA LEU A 30 15.90 22.18 -7.45
C LEU A 30 15.96 20.69 -7.13
N PHE A 31 16.96 20.27 -6.36
CA PHE A 31 17.12 18.92 -5.86
C PHE A 31 15.89 18.48 -5.04
N ALA A 32 15.49 19.28 -4.06
CA ALA A 32 14.33 18.97 -3.24
C ALA A 32 13.05 18.83 -4.07
N PHE A 33 12.84 19.74 -5.02
CA PHE A 33 11.65 19.71 -5.87
C PHE A 33 11.66 18.54 -6.85
N LEU A 34 12.79 18.26 -7.49
CA LEU A 34 12.93 17.15 -8.44
C LEU A 34 12.80 15.78 -7.74
N THR A 35 13.43 15.65 -6.58
CA THR A 35 13.36 14.41 -5.79
C THR A 35 11.93 14.05 -5.41
N ILE A 36 11.10 15.01 -4.95
CA ILE A 36 9.71 14.70 -4.56
C ILE A 36 8.84 14.35 -5.77
N LEU A 37 9.07 14.94 -6.94
CA LEU A 37 8.32 14.58 -8.15
C LEU A 37 8.67 13.16 -8.58
N TRP A 38 9.94 12.86 -8.78
CA TRP A 38 10.42 11.54 -9.19
C TRP A 38 10.09 10.45 -8.15
N TYR A 39 10.18 10.77 -6.86
CA TYR A 39 9.74 9.87 -5.81
C TYR A 39 8.25 9.55 -5.92
N SER A 40 7.41 10.57 -6.10
CA SER A 40 5.96 10.37 -6.26
C SER A 40 5.59 9.50 -7.46
N ASP A 41 6.29 9.66 -8.58
CA ASP A 41 6.05 8.86 -9.78
C ASP A 41 6.60 7.44 -9.65
N SER A 42 7.77 7.29 -9.02
CA SER A 42 8.35 5.98 -8.68
C SER A 42 7.46 5.22 -7.70
N PHE A 43 6.89 5.89 -6.70
CA PHE A 43 5.99 5.27 -5.73
C PHE A 43 4.70 4.77 -6.39
N LYS A 44 4.08 5.56 -7.28
CA LYS A 44 2.91 5.12 -8.05
C LYS A 44 3.21 3.89 -8.90
N TYR A 45 4.35 3.91 -9.58
CA TYR A 45 4.79 2.79 -10.41
C TYR A 45 5.04 1.55 -9.54
N SER A 46 5.67 1.72 -8.38
CA SER A 46 5.93 0.64 -7.42
C SER A 46 4.66 0.02 -6.85
N LEU A 47 3.63 0.83 -6.56
CA LEU A 47 2.33 0.31 -6.13
C LEU A 47 1.74 -0.66 -7.15
N VAL A 48 1.82 -0.32 -8.44
CA VAL A 48 1.32 -1.19 -9.51
C VAL A 48 2.16 -2.45 -9.62
N GLU A 49 3.49 -2.32 -9.63
CA GLU A 49 4.38 -3.48 -9.82
C GLU A 49 4.35 -4.44 -8.62
N ASN A 50 4.37 -3.92 -7.39
CA ASN A 50 4.24 -4.75 -6.19
C ASN A 50 2.87 -5.45 -6.13
N TYR A 51 1.80 -4.75 -6.54
CA TYR A 51 0.48 -5.35 -6.61
C TYR A 51 0.40 -6.47 -7.65
N LYS A 52 1.04 -6.32 -8.81
CA LYS A 52 1.16 -7.38 -9.82
C LYS A 52 1.81 -8.64 -9.25
N ILE A 53 2.88 -8.45 -8.46
CA ILE A 53 3.62 -9.54 -7.83
C ILE A 53 2.74 -10.23 -6.78
N GLU A 54 2.03 -9.44 -5.96
CA GLU A 54 1.21 -9.95 -4.86
C GLU A 54 -0.05 -10.69 -5.35
N LYS A 55 -0.81 -10.10 -6.28
CA LYS A 55 -2.13 -10.62 -6.73
C LYS A 55 -2.10 -11.47 -8.00
N GLY A 56 -0.92 -11.68 -8.58
CA GLY A 56 -0.77 -12.61 -9.71
C GLY A 56 -1.22 -12.06 -11.06
N GLY A 57 -1.18 -10.75 -11.28
CA GLY A 57 -1.32 -10.23 -12.63
C GLY A 57 -2.07 -8.90 -12.78
N VAL A 58 -2.12 -8.44 -14.04
CA VAL A 58 -2.84 -7.22 -14.42
C VAL A 58 -3.82 -7.58 -15.53
N TYR A 59 -5.03 -7.86 -15.11
CA TYR A 59 -6.15 -8.16 -16.00
C TYR A 59 -7.42 -7.51 -15.45
N GLU A 60 -8.37 -7.23 -16.30
CA GLU A 60 -9.64 -6.62 -15.89
C GLU A 60 -10.70 -7.66 -15.55
N SER A 61 -10.70 -8.79 -16.26
CA SER A 61 -11.61 -9.89 -15.96
C SER A 61 -11.07 -11.25 -16.39
N ILE A 62 -11.59 -12.31 -15.76
CA ILE A 62 -11.42 -13.70 -16.19
C ILE A 62 -12.79 -14.28 -16.49
N ARG A 63 -12.93 -14.92 -17.64
CA ARG A 63 -14.10 -15.68 -18.03
C ARG A 63 -13.80 -17.17 -17.94
N PHE A 64 -14.49 -17.82 -17.05
CA PHE A 64 -14.32 -19.25 -16.79
C PHE A 64 -15.30 -20.07 -17.61
N TYR A 65 -14.84 -21.21 -18.11
CA TYR A 65 -15.62 -22.18 -18.90
C TYR A 65 -16.37 -21.52 -20.07
N VAL A 66 -15.58 -20.95 -20.98
CA VAL A 66 -16.09 -20.33 -22.20
C VAL A 66 -16.67 -21.39 -23.13
N ASP A 67 -17.79 -21.07 -23.77
CA ASP A 67 -18.41 -21.94 -24.78
C ASP A 67 -17.46 -22.12 -25.98
N GLN A 68 -17.18 -23.39 -26.30
CA GLN A 68 -16.19 -23.75 -27.33
C GLN A 68 -16.59 -23.35 -28.77
N GLU A 69 -17.90 -23.33 -29.10
CA GLU A 69 -18.37 -22.88 -30.40
C GLU A 69 -18.16 -21.38 -30.56
N ASN A 70 -18.58 -20.61 -29.55
CA ASN A 70 -18.42 -19.16 -29.52
C ASN A 70 -16.96 -18.72 -29.49
N PHE A 71 -16.09 -19.52 -28.84
CA PHE A 71 -14.65 -19.29 -28.82
C PHE A 71 -14.01 -19.44 -30.21
N ARG A 72 -14.30 -20.56 -30.90
CA ARG A 72 -13.69 -20.85 -32.23
C ARG A 72 -13.99 -19.77 -33.26
N GLU A 73 -15.19 -19.18 -33.22
CA GLU A 73 -15.58 -18.10 -34.14
C GLU A 73 -14.81 -16.79 -33.87
N LYS A 74 -14.36 -16.57 -32.65
CA LYS A 74 -13.79 -15.28 -32.20
C LYS A 74 -12.30 -15.37 -31.83
N GLU A 75 -11.68 -16.53 -31.92
CA GLU A 75 -10.30 -16.76 -31.44
C GLU A 75 -9.29 -15.78 -32.04
N SER A 76 -9.33 -15.53 -33.35
CA SER A 76 -8.44 -14.60 -34.02
C SER A 76 -8.59 -13.16 -33.48
N GLN A 77 -9.81 -12.73 -33.28
CA GLN A 77 -10.12 -11.39 -32.75
C GLN A 77 -9.68 -11.24 -31.29
N LEU A 78 -9.82 -12.29 -30.47
CA LEU A 78 -9.36 -12.31 -29.08
C LEU A 78 -7.84 -12.17 -28.97
N VAL A 79 -7.10 -12.81 -29.90
CA VAL A 79 -5.64 -12.67 -29.95
C VAL A 79 -5.25 -11.25 -30.36
N GLU A 80 -5.96 -10.62 -31.30
CA GLU A 80 -5.74 -9.21 -31.66
C GLU A 80 -6.00 -8.25 -30.51
N GLU A 81 -7.00 -8.53 -29.66
CA GLU A 81 -7.30 -7.78 -28.43
C GLU A 81 -6.34 -8.11 -27.27
N LYS A 82 -5.28 -8.90 -27.52
CA LYS A 82 -4.29 -9.31 -26.51
C LYS A 82 -4.89 -10.08 -25.32
N ALA A 83 -5.98 -10.78 -25.52
CA ALA A 83 -6.54 -11.66 -24.50
C ALA A 83 -5.61 -12.84 -24.22
N GLY A 84 -5.49 -13.21 -22.96
CA GLY A 84 -4.83 -14.46 -22.53
C GLY A 84 -5.80 -15.61 -22.67
N ILE A 85 -5.40 -16.66 -23.39
CA ILE A 85 -6.21 -17.85 -23.61
C ILE A 85 -5.55 -19.03 -22.89
N ILE A 86 -6.32 -19.72 -22.05
CA ILE A 86 -5.89 -20.92 -21.33
C ILE A 86 -6.85 -22.03 -21.66
N SER A 87 -6.35 -23.10 -22.25
CA SER A 87 -7.13 -24.27 -22.64
C SER A 87 -6.62 -25.52 -21.91
N GLY A 88 -7.41 -26.08 -21.01
CA GLY A 88 -7.05 -27.35 -20.34
C GLY A 88 -7.17 -28.53 -21.29
N ILE A 89 -6.08 -29.26 -21.47
CA ILE A 89 -6.00 -30.30 -22.51
C ILE A 89 -5.87 -31.74 -21.93
N TRP A 90 -5.02 -31.93 -20.92
CA TRP A 90 -4.78 -33.24 -20.33
C TRP A 90 -4.81 -33.18 -18.81
N GLU A 91 -5.47 -34.19 -18.24
CA GLU A 91 -5.46 -34.45 -16.81
C GLU A 91 -4.24 -35.34 -16.47
N VAL A 92 -3.45 -34.94 -15.47
CA VAL A 92 -2.31 -35.73 -15.00
C VAL A 92 -2.75 -36.60 -13.83
N LYS A 93 -2.52 -37.94 -13.95
CA LYS A 93 -2.79 -38.86 -12.87
C LYS A 93 -1.80 -38.62 -11.73
N SER A 94 -2.30 -38.26 -10.57
CA SER A 94 -1.53 -38.02 -9.35
C SER A 94 -2.00 -38.94 -8.21
N LYS A 95 -1.13 -39.23 -7.26
CA LYS A 95 -1.51 -39.85 -6.00
C LYS A 95 -2.24 -38.89 -5.06
N SER A 96 -2.12 -37.63 -5.32
CA SER A 96 -2.79 -36.56 -4.58
C SER A 96 -4.25 -36.43 -5.00
N PRO A 97 -5.17 -36.08 -4.09
CA PRO A 97 -6.58 -35.80 -4.44
C PRO A 97 -6.80 -34.57 -5.31
N SER A 98 -5.74 -33.82 -5.63
CA SER A 98 -5.81 -32.64 -6.49
C SER A 98 -5.81 -32.97 -7.96
N ASP A 99 -6.72 -32.34 -8.73
CA ASP A 99 -6.74 -32.47 -10.19
C ASP A 99 -5.63 -31.58 -10.78
N ILE A 100 -4.60 -32.23 -11.29
CA ILE A 100 -3.48 -31.59 -11.96
C ILE A 100 -3.76 -31.57 -13.47
N TRP A 101 -3.75 -30.40 -14.07
CA TRP A 101 -4.03 -30.22 -15.51
C TRP A 101 -2.85 -29.63 -16.23
N ILE A 102 -2.64 -30.12 -17.47
CA ILE A 102 -1.76 -29.50 -18.45
C ILE A 102 -2.62 -28.57 -19.33
N GLY A 103 -2.25 -27.29 -19.35
CA GLY A 103 -2.95 -26.28 -20.15
C GLY A 103 -2.11 -25.74 -21.29
N ASN A 104 -2.74 -25.62 -22.48
CA ASN A 104 -2.19 -24.89 -23.62
C ASN A 104 -2.46 -23.39 -23.43
N VAL A 105 -1.42 -22.55 -23.51
CA VAL A 105 -1.51 -21.11 -23.27
C VAL A 105 -0.91 -20.32 -24.43
N ASN A 106 -1.47 -19.13 -24.69
CA ASN A 106 -0.88 -18.19 -25.64
C ASN A 106 0.14 -17.27 -24.91
N ASP A 107 0.94 -16.52 -25.68
CA ASP A 107 2.01 -15.66 -25.15
C ASP A 107 1.51 -14.57 -24.19
N ASN A 108 0.26 -14.13 -24.37
CA ASN A 108 -0.33 -13.07 -23.55
C ASN A 108 -0.56 -13.49 -22.09
N VAL A 109 -0.76 -14.79 -21.83
CA VAL A 109 -1.01 -15.32 -20.48
C VAL A 109 0.14 -15.01 -19.54
N SER A 110 1.38 -15.20 -19.97
CA SER A 110 2.55 -14.94 -19.13
C SER A 110 2.65 -13.47 -18.68
N THR A 111 2.23 -12.54 -19.54
CA THR A 111 2.22 -11.11 -19.23
C THR A 111 1.05 -10.72 -18.36
N LEU A 112 -0.17 -11.19 -18.67
CA LEU A 112 -1.39 -10.84 -17.93
C LEU A 112 -1.39 -11.42 -16.53
N LEU A 113 -0.90 -12.65 -16.34
CA LEU A 113 -0.77 -13.29 -15.04
C LEU A 113 0.56 -12.95 -14.33
N SER A 114 1.42 -12.15 -14.96
CA SER A 114 2.74 -11.80 -14.40
C SER A 114 3.50 -13.03 -13.88
N LEU A 115 3.57 -14.09 -14.71
CA LEU A 115 4.19 -15.35 -14.31
C LEU A 115 5.67 -15.16 -13.98
N HIS A 116 6.05 -15.55 -12.75
CA HIS A 116 7.42 -15.46 -12.25
C HIS A 116 8.05 -16.85 -12.25
N PHE A 117 9.18 -16.98 -12.93
CA PHE A 117 9.96 -18.21 -12.98
C PHE A 117 10.99 -18.21 -11.86
N GLU A 118 11.01 -19.26 -11.03
CA GLU A 118 12.16 -19.54 -10.14
C GLU A 118 13.39 -19.91 -10.95
N SER A 119 13.15 -20.69 -12.03
CA SER A 119 14.20 -21.08 -12.94
C SER A 119 13.61 -21.40 -14.32
N GLY A 120 14.36 -21.14 -15.39
CA GLY A 120 13.95 -21.48 -16.75
C GLY A 120 13.09 -20.42 -17.44
N LYS A 121 12.21 -20.83 -18.34
CA LYS A 121 11.40 -19.96 -19.20
C LYS A 121 10.13 -20.66 -19.68
N MET A 122 9.22 -19.89 -20.30
CA MET A 122 8.01 -20.40 -20.95
C MET A 122 8.33 -21.46 -22.02
N PRO A 123 7.51 -22.54 -22.12
CA PRO A 123 7.59 -23.50 -23.21
C PRO A 123 7.31 -22.84 -24.57
N LYS A 124 7.90 -23.39 -25.63
CA LYS A 124 7.73 -22.90 -27.00
C LYS A 124 7.08 -23.93 -27.91
N SER A 125 6.92 -25.15 -27.46
CA SER A 125 6.35 -26.26 -28.24
C SER A 125 5.49 -27.15 -27.36
N GLU A 126 4.67 -27.99 -28.00
CA GLU A 126 3.79 -28.95 -27.32
C GLU A 126 4.53 -29.97 -26.46
N ASN A 127 5.79 -30.30 -26.80
CA ASN A 127 6.62 -31.25 -26.05
C ASN A 127 7.41 -30.62 -24.92
N GLU A 128 7.27 -29.31 -24.70
CA GLU A 128 7.89 -28.57 -23.64
C GLU A 128 6.84 -28.18 -22.58
N ILE A 129 7.24 -28.25 -21.30
CA ILE A 129 6.36 -27.87 -20.22
C ILE A 129 7.07 -26.98 -19.20
N ALA A 130 6.30 -26.06 -18.61
CA ALA A 130 6.68 -25.34 -17.41
C ALA A 130 5.71 -25.73 -16.28
N ILE A 131 6.22 -26.06 -15.13
CA ILE A 131 5.46 -26.63 -13.99
C ILE A 131 5.46 -25.62 -12.84
N GLU A 132 4.31 -25.48 -12.21
CA GLU A 132 4.16 -24.72 -10.96
C GLU A 132 4.91 -25.42 -9.83
N LYS A 133 5.61 -24.66 -8.97
CA LYS A 133 6.49 -25.21 -7.92
C LYS A 133 5.77 -26.20 -7.02
N GLY A 134 4.60 -25.87 -6.50
CA GLY A 134 3.79 -26.77 -5.69
C GLY A 134 3.45 -28.08 -6.41
N THR A 135 3.06 -28.01 -7.69
CA THR A 135 2.77 -29.20 -8.51
C THR A 135 4.03 -30.03 -8.77
N TYR A 136 5.18 -29.39 -8.98
CA TYR A 136 6.47 -30.07 -9.13
C TYR A 136 6.84 -30.89 -7.90
N ASP A 137 6.65 -30.32 -6.71
CA ASP A 137 6.95 -30.98 -5.43
C ASP A 137 5.96 -32.13 -5.15
N ILE A 138 4.66 -31.95 -5.45
CA ILE A 138 3.63 -33.00 -5.30
C ILE A 138 3.90 -34.22 -6.19
N LEU A 139 4.29 -33.96 -7.44
CA LEU A 139 4.65 -35.03 -8.37
C LEU A 139 5.98 -35.71 -7.99
N GLY A 140 6.68 -35.25 -6.95
CA GLY A 140 7.96 -35.79 -6.48
C GLY A 140 9.06 -35.71 -7.53
N LEU A 141 8.99 -34.71 -8.43
CA LEU A 141 9.94 -34.57 -9.52
C LEU A 141 11.29 -34.05 -8.98
N LYS A 142 12.39 -34.67 -9.48
CA LYS A 142 13.78 -34.24 -9.16
C LYS A 142 14.54 -33.82 -10.43
N SER A 143 13.82 -33.66 -11.54
CA SER A 143 14.38 -33.34 -12.86
C SER A 143 14.85 -31.90 -12.93
N LYS A 144 15.99 -31.64 -13.56
CA LYS A 144 16.51 -30.29 -13.80
C LYS A 144 15.91 -29.73 -15.11
N ILE A 145 16.03 -28.42 -15.27
CA ILE A 145 15.63 -27.77 -16.53
C ILE A 145 16.44 -28.37 -17.68
N GLY A 146 15.72 -28.76 -18.75
CA GLY A 146 16.25 -29.47 -19.92
C GLY A 146 16.07 -30.98 -19.86
N ASP A 147 15.76 -31.56 -18.69
CA ASP A 147 15.52 -32.98 -18.56
C ASP A 147 14.15 -33.39 -19.09
N LYS A 148 14.01 -34.67 -19.46
CA LYS A 148 12.74 -35.26 -19.82
C LYS A 148 11.99 -35.71 -18.59
N VAL A 149 10.72 -35.32 -18.50
CA VAL A 149 9.78 -35.73 -17.47
C VAL A 149 8.68 -36.58 -18.09
N GLU A 150 8.46 -37.75 -17.57
CA GLU A 150 7.35 -38.65 -17.97
C GLU A 150 6.14 -38.43 -17.06
N LEU A 151 5.01 -38.07 -17.64
CA LEU A 151 3.74 -37.85 -16.94
C LEU A 151 2.70 -38.86 -17.45
N GLU A 152 1.94 -39.47 -16.54
CA GLU A 152 0.76 -40.25 -16.89
C GLU A 152 -0.41 -39.26 -17.13
N ILE A 153 -0.81 -39.14 -18.38
CA ILE A 153 -1.89 -38.21 -18.76
C ILE A 153 -3.13 -39.00 -19.14
N LYS A 154 -4.29 -38.45 -18.89
CA LYS A 154 -5.59 -38.97 -19.26
C LYS A 154 -6.15 -38.11 -20.38
N ASN A 155 -6.42 -38.75 -21.52
CA ASN A 155 -6.98 -38.12 -22.70
C ASN A 155 -8.49 -37.85 -22.55
N SER A 156 -9.05 -37.03 -23.41
CA SER A 156 -10.50 -36.75 -23.49
C SER A 156 -11.37 -38.03 -23.50
N ASP A 157 -10.86 -39.11 -24.02
CA ASP A 157 -11.54 -40.41 -24.17
C ASP A 157 -11.41 -41.32 -22.92
N GLY A 158 -10.78 -40.79 -21.84
CA GLY A 158 -10.60 -41.51 -20.58
C GLY A 158 -9.41 -42.46 -20.54
N ASN A 159 -8.69 -42.66 -21.64
CA ASN A 159 -7.53 -43.52 -21.70
C ASN A 159 -6.28 -42.88 -21.05
N THR A 160 -5.54 -43.66 -20.26
CA THR A 160 -4.29 -43.21 -19.65
C THR A 160 -3.11 -43.60 -20.50
N GLU A 161 -2.27 -42.60 -20.86
CA GLU A 161 -1.03 -42.85 -21.58
C GLU A 161 0.16 -42.16 -20.88
N LYS A 162 1.37 -42.69 -21.12
CA LYS A 162 2.61 -42.04 -20.64
C LYS A 162 3.15 -41.13 -21.75
N LYS A 163 3.29 -39.86 -21.47
CA LYS A 163 3.86 -38.87 -22.40
C LYS A 163 5.11 -38.23 -21.79
N SER A 164 6.15 -38.10 -22.58
CA SER A 164 7.42 -37.52 -22.17
C SER A 164 7.49 -36.07 -22.63
N PHE A 165 7.80 -35.15 -21.71
CA PHE A 165 7.94 -33.73 -21.97
C PHE A 165 9.32 -33.25 -21.54
N VAL A 166 9.80 -32.15 -22.10
CA VAL A 166 11.02 -31.46 -21.68
C VAL A 166 10.64 -30.38 -20.69
N LEU A 167 11.22 -30.41 -19.50
CA LEU A 167 11.02 -29.38 -18.47
C LEU A 167 11.78 -28.10 -18.87
N THR A 168 11.08 -27.02 -19.19
CA THR A 168 11.68 -25.74 -19.59
C THR A 168 11.66 -24.68 -18.49
N GLY A 169 10.81 -24.81 -17.50
CA GLY A 169 10.72 -23.85 -16.40
C GLY A 169 9.98 -24.37 -15.18
N ILE A 170 10.35 -23.79 -14.04
CA ILE A 170 9.63 -23.94 -12.79
C ILE A 170 9.04 -22.56 -12.46
N ILE A 171 7.70 -22.50 -12.33
CA ILE A 171 6.94 -21.26 -12.14
C ILE A 171 6.58 -21.17 -10.66
N LYS A 172 6.65 -19.97 -10.05
CA LYS A 172 6.07 -19.74 -8.72
C LYS A 172 4.57 -20.00 -8.73
N ASN A 173 4.02 -20.42 -7.59
CA ASN A 173 2.61 -20.76 -7.45
C ASN A 173 1.71 -19.60 -7.95
N PHE A 174 0.87 -19.86 -8.93
CA PHE A 174 -0.02 -18.86 -9.58
C PHE A 174 -1.46 -19.35 -9.72
N SER A 175 -1.66 -20.65 -9.98
CA SER A 175 -2.96 -21.19 -10.33
C SER A 175 -3.98 -21.00 -9.18
N ASN A 176 -3.53 -21.14 -7.95
CA ASN A 176 -4.40 -21.00 -6.79
C ASN A 176 -4.89 -19.56 -6.60
N LYS A 177 -4.06 -18.55 -6.87
CA LYS A 177 -4.48 -17.13 -6.82
C LYS A 177 -5.69 -16.86 -7.72
N ILE A 178 -5.78 -17.58 -8.86
CA ILE A 178 -6.89 -17.47 -9.79
C ILE A 178 -8.08 -18.31 -9.31
N LYS A 179 -7.82 -19.50 -8.81
CA LYS A 179 -8.86 -20.39 -8.27
C LYS A 179 -9.64 -19.73 -7.12
N LEU A 180 -8.99 -18.89 -6.31
CA LEU A 180 -9.63 -18.13 -5.23
C LEU A 180 -10.73 -17.15 -5.71
N HIS A 181 -10.72 -16.79 -6.98
CA HIS A 181 -11.67 -15.83 -7.56
C HIS A 181 -12.89 -16.49 -8.25
N TYR A 182 -12.93 -17.82 -8.25
CA TYR A 182 -14.08 -18.54 -8.84
C TYR A 182 -15.21 -18.67 -7.82
N ASP A 183 -16.43 -18.46 -8.29
CA ASP A 183 -17.61 -18.69 -7.47
C ASP A 183 -17.99 -20.18 -7.51
N TYR A 184 -17.67 -20.91 -6.44
CA TYR A 184 -17.87 -22.36 -6.30
C TYR A 184 -19.31 -22.70 -5.91
N GLN A 185 -20.30 -22.25 -6.69
CA GLN A 185 -21.71 -22.57 -6.34
C GLN A 185 -22.14 -23.98 -6.75
N SER A 186 -21.55 -24.56 -7.78
CA SER A 186 -22.00 -25.85 -8.31
C SER A 186 -20.91 -26.79 -8.84
N GLU A 187 -19.74 -26.28 -9.17
CA GLU A 187 -18.67 -27.05 -9.81
C GLU A 187 -17.30 -26.67 -9.29
N LYS A 188 -16.36 -27.62 -9.28
CA LYS A 188 -14.94 -27.40 -9.01
C LYS A 188 -14.28 -26.71 -10.20
N LEU A 189 -13.50 -25.64 -9.98
CA LEU A 189 -12.74 -25.01 -11.05
C LEU A 189 -11.56 -25.89 -11.48
N LEU A 190 -11.55 -26.29 -12.74
CA LEU A 190 -10.40 -26.92 -13.36
C LEU A 190 -9.49 -25.81 -13.90
N PHE A 191 -8.27 -25.72 -13.39
CA PHE A 191 -7.30 -24.73 -13.83
C PHE A 191 -5.91 -25.36 -13.93
N PRO A 192 -5.14 -25.13 -15.02
CA PRO A 192 -3.87 -25.84 -15.22
C PRO A 192 -2.77 -25.28 -14.31
N SER A 193 -2.00 -26.17 -13.71
CA SER A 193 -0.76 -25.90 -12.97
C SER A 193 0.50 -26.30 -13.74
N ILE A 194 0.32 -26.94 -14.91
CA ILE A 194 1.38 -27.26 -15.86
C ILE A 194 1.02 -26.56 -17.18
N LEU A 195 1.95 -25.80 -17.72
CA LEU A 195 1.72 -25.03 -18.94
C LEU A 195 2.52 -25.59 -20.12
N THR A 196 1.89 -25.63 -21.28
CA THR A 196 2.52 -25.87 -22.60
C THR A 196 2.00 -24.86 -23.61
N THR A 197 2.58 -24.85 -24.82
CA THR A 197 2.18 -23.94 -25.90
C THR A 197 2.05 -24.66 -27.22
N ASN A 198 1.27 -24.08 -28.13
CA ASN A 198 1.10 -24.58 -29.50
C ASN A 198 0.59 -26.03 -29.61
N SER A 199 -0.14 -26.53 -28.59
CA SER A 199 -0.75 -27.86 -28.67
C SER A 199 -1.97 -27.87 -29.61
N LYS A 200 -2.10 -28.93 -30.41
CA LYS A 200 -3.23 -29.18 -31.29
C LYS A 200 -4.31 -30.05 -30.67
N ALA A 201 -4.12 -30.44 -29.40
CA ALA A 201 -5.09 -31.26 -28.67
C ALA A 201 -6.42 -30.50 -28.46
N SER A 202 -7.54 -31.23 -28.53
CA SER A 202 -8.85 -30.64 -28.25
C SER A 202 -8.96 -30.24 -26.78
N PRO A 203 -9.36 -29.00 -26.47
CA PRO A 203 -9.49 -28.55 -25.11
C PRO A 203 -10.72 -29.16 -24.44
N LYS A 204 -10.61 -29.53 -23.16
CA LYS A 204 -11.72 -29.91 -22.32
C LYS A 204 -12.47 -28.69 -21.77
N TYR A 205 -11.73 -27.65 -21.45
CA TYR A 205 -12.27 -26.37 -21.01
C TYR A 205 -11.39 -25.23 -21.51
N ILE A 206 -11.98 -24.03 -21.60
CA ILE A 206 -11.29 -22.80 -22.02
C ILE A 206 -11.60 -21.69 -21.03
N HIS A 207 -10.54 -20.95 -20.65
CA HIS A 207 -10.64 -19.72 -19.88
C HIS A 207 -10.03 -18.57 -20.66
N ILE A 208 -10.62 -17.38 -20.54
CA ILE A 208 -10.13 -16.17 -21.19
C ILE A 208 -9.81 -15.14 -20.12
N ILE A 209 -8.58 -14.61 -20.18
CA ILE A 209 -8.11 -13.52 -19.32
C ILE A 209 -8.10 -12.25 -20.17
N ALA A 210 -8.87 -11.26 -19.78
CA ALA A 210 -9.00 -10.01 -20.52
C ALA A 210 -8.15 -8.89 -19.91
N ALA A 211 -7.33 -8.27 -20.76
CA ALA A 211 -6.62 -7.04 -20.38
C ALA A 211 -7.60 -5.86 -20.19
N GLU A 212 -8.62 -5.81 -21.05
CA GLU A 212 -9.69 -4.81 -21.03
C GLU A 212 -11.03 -5.50 -21.35
N ASN A 213 -12.12 -5.05 -20.74
CA ASN A 213 -13.47 -5.55 -21.01
C ASN A 213 -14.06 -4.92 -22.27
N SER A 214 -13.50 -5.26 -23.42
CA SER A 214 -14.02 -4.85 -24.74
C SER A 214 -15.43 -5.38 -24.98
N PHE A 215 -16.11 -4.82 -25.98
CA PHE A 215 -17.43 -5.29 -26.42
C PHE A 215 -17.38 -6.76 -26.85
N LEU A 216 -16.32 -7.18 -27.50
CA LEU A 216 -16.11 -8.57 -27.92
C LEU A 216 -16.08 -9.50 -26.71
N ILE A 217 -15.27 -9.17 -25.72
CA ILE A 217 -15.09 -9.98 -24.50
C ILE A 217 -16.38 -10.03 -23.69
N ARG A 218 -17.11 -8.92 -23.57
CA ARG A 218 -18.40 -8.88 -22.85
C ARG A 218 -19.46 -9.81 -23.45
N ASN A 219 -19.42 -10.01 -24.75
CA ASN A 219 -20.39 -10.85 -25.47
C ASN A 219 -19.95 -12.32 -25.66
N ILE A 220 -18.89 -12.74 -24.99
CA ILE A 220 -18.50 -14.14 -24.92
C ILE A 220 -19.30 -14.84 -23.84
N SER A 221 -20.00 -15.92 -24.24
CA SER A 221 -20.70 -16.78 -23.30
C SER A 221 -19.70 -17.56 -22.44
N SER A 222 -19.88 -17.50 -21.13
CA SER A 222 -19.05 -18.21 -20.13
C SER A 222 -19.92 -18.57 -18.94
N LYS A 223 -19.56 -19.64 -18.21
CA LYS A 223 -20.31 -20.06 -17.02
C LYS A 223 -20.19 -19.04 -15.88
N SER A 224 -19.00 -18.48 -15.68
CA SER A 224 -18.72 -17.51 -14.63
C SER A 224 -17.76 -16.42 -15.13
N VAL A 225 -17.89 -15.22 -14.55
CA VAL A 225 -17.01 -14.08 -14.84
C VAL A 225 -16.54 -13.49 -13.53
N TYR A 226 -15.23 -13.41 -13.38
CA TYR A 226 -14.61 -12.65 -12.31
C TYR A 226 -14.15 -11.29 -12.84
N TYR A 227 -14.53 -10.25 -12.17
CA TYR A 227 -14.03 -8.90 -12.41
C TYR A 227 -12.95 -8.56 -11.39
N ASN A 228 -11.77 -8.20 -11.90
CA ASN A 228 -10.66 -7.87 -11.03
C ASN A 228 -10.82 -6.45 -10.48
N ASP A 229 -11.28 -6.30 -9.25
CA ASP A 229 -11.39 -5.02 -8.55
C ASP A 229 -10.04 -4.39 -8.21
N SER A 230 -8.95 -5.06 -8.55
CA SER A 230 -7.59 -4.62 -8.27
C SER A 230 -7.26 -3.25 -8.88
N GLN A 231 -7.79 -2.93 -10.06
CA GLN A 231 -7.63 -1.59 -10.63
C GLN A 231 -8.34 -0.52 -9.80
N GLN A 232 -9.52 -0.83 -9.26
CA GLN A 232 -10.23 0.06 -8.35
C GLN A 232 -9.46 0.25 -7.04
N MET A 233 -8.92 -0.83 -6.46
CA MET A 233 -8.09 -0.79 -5.25
C MET A 233 -6.79 0.00 -5.48
N ILE A 234 -6.08 -0.26 -6.58
CA ILE A 234 -4.87 0.51 -6.95
C ILE A 234 -5.23 1.98 -7.15
N SER A 235 -6.32 2.27 -7.88
CA SER A 235 -6.75 3.65 -8.13
C SER A 235 -7.14 4.36 -6.83
N SER A 236 -7.84 3.71 -5.92
CA SER A 236 -8.20 4.27 -4.61
C SER A 236 -6.96 4.52 -3.74
N LYS A 237 -6.02 3.57 -3.66
CA LYS A 237 -4.73 3.76 -2.97
C LYS A 237 -3.91 4.89 -3.62
N MET A 238 -3.89 4.98 -4.95
CA MET A 238 -3.23 6.09 -5.65
C MET A 238 -3.89 7.45 -5.35
N VAL A 239 -5.21 7.52 -5.31
CA VAL A 239 -5.95 8.74 -4.97
C VAL A 239 -5.67 9.14 -3.52
N ALA A 240 -5.76 8.21 -2.58
CA ALA A 240 -5.48 8.46 -1.17
C ALA A 240 -4.03 8.98 -0.97
N ASN A 241 -3.05 8.32 -1.57
CA ASN A 241 -1.65 8.74 -1.48
C ASN A 241 -1.40 10.08 -2.19
N ASN A 242 -2.03 10.33 -3.34
CA ASN A 242 -1.95 11.63 -3.99
C ASN A 242 -2.53 12.76 -3.11
N LEU A 243 -3.64 12.54 -2.42
CA LEU A 243 -4.21 13.51 -1.48
C LEU A 243 -3.23 13.84 -0.35
N ILE A 244 -2.55 12.83 0.20
CA ILE A 244 -1.55 12.99 1.27
C ILE A 244 -0.29 13.70 0.75
N LEU A 245 0.22 13.33 -0.42
CA LEU A 245 1.42 13.94 -1.00
C LEU A 245 1.19 15.32 -1.63
N MET A 246 -0.06 15.69 -1.94
CA MET A 246 -0.37 16.98 -2.57
C MET A 246 0.08 18.19 -1.72
N PRO A 247 -0.21 18.30 -0.42
CA PRO A 247 0.31 19.37 0.42
C PRO A 247 1.84 19.42 0.44
N VAL A 248 2.49 18.25 0.51
CA VAL A 248 3.96 18.14 0.47
C VAL A 248 4.50 18.75 -0.82
N LYS A 249 3.96 18.36 -1.98
CA LYS A 249 4.34 18.92 -3.28
C LYS A 249 4.14 20.44 -3.35
N ILE A 250 3.01 20.94 -2.84
CA ILE A 250 2.73 22.39 -2.80
C ILE A 250 3.76 23.12 -1.94
N PHE A 251 4.11 22.58 -0.76
CA PHE A 251 5.16 23.17 0.09
C PHE A 251 6.51 23.21 -0.61
N PHE A 252 6.89 22.15 -1.34
CA PHE A 252 8.16 22.10 -2.10
C PHE A 252 8.17 23.12 -3.24
N VAL A 253 7.09 23.23 -4.00
CA VAL A 253 6.97 24.24 -5.08
C VAL A 253 7.11 25.65 -4.53
N LEU A 254 6.35 26.00 -3.47
CA LEU A 254 6.38 27.32 -2.88
C LEU A 254 7.76 27.65 -2.28
N THR A 255 8.39 26.68 -1.63
CA THR A 255 9.74 26.83 -1.07
C THR A 255 10.77 27.05 -2.17
N THR A 256 10.68 26.30 -3.27
CA THR A 256 11.57 26.45 -4.43
C THR A 256 11.43 27.82 -5.05
N ILE A 257 10.20 28.31 -5.25
CA ILE A 257 9.93 29.66 -5.78
C ILE A 257 10.57 30.71 -4.87
N MET A 258 10.30 30.65 -3.56
CA MET A 258 10.82 31.63 -2.61
C MET A 258 12.35 31.55 -2.48
N GLY A 259 12.90 30.34 -2.54
CA GLY A 259 14.35 30.10 -2.52
C GLY A 259 15.06 30.72 -3.73
N ILE A 260 14.59 30.43 -4.93
CA ILE A 260 15.16 30.96 -6.17
C ILE A 260 15.07 32.50 -6.21
N VAL A 261 13.92 33.06 -5.82
CA VAL A 261 13.75 34.52 -5.76
C VAL A 261 14.72 35.14 -4.75
N SER A 262 14.88 34.55 -3.57
CA SER A 262 15.79 35.00 -2.51
C SER A 262 17.25 35.02 -2.97
N ILE A 263 17.68 33.93 -3.63
CA ILE A 263 19.05 33.81 -4.13
C ILE A 263 19.29 34.75 -5.32
N SER A 264 18.30 34.93 -6.19
CA SER A 264 18.36 35.88 -7.30
C SER A 264 18.53 37.33 -6.81
N LEU A 265 17.81 37.71 -5.74
CA LEU A 265 17.96 39.01 -5.08
C LEU A 265 19.38 39.19 -4.53
N TYR A 266 19.94 38.14 -3.92
CA TYR A 266 21.30 38.18 -3.42
C TYR A 266 22.34 38.35 -4.55
N PHE A 267 22.24 37.51 -5.57
CA PHE A 267 23.13 37.56 -6.71
C PHE A 267 23.15 38.95 -7.36
N PHE A 268 21.97 39.57 -7.50
CA PHE A 268 21.82 40.88 -8.04
C PHE A 268 22.50 41.96 -7.17
N LYS A 269 22.29 41.92 -5.86
CA LYS A 269 22.92 42.87 -4.92
C LYS A 269 24.45 42.79 -4.92
N GLU A 270 25.01 41.59 -5.01
CA GLU A 270 26.48 41.42 -5.11
C GLU A 270 27.04 41.95 -6.41
N GLN A 271 26.24 41.97 -7.48
CA GLN A 271 26.63 42.52 -8.78
C GLN A 271 26.34 44.00 -8.94
N GLU A 272 25.62 44.63 -8.01
CA GLU A 272 25.18 46.01 -8.14
C GLU A 272 26.34 46.98 -8.38
N ARG A 273 27.48 46.77 -7.67
CA ARG A 273 28.71 47.57 -7.91
C ARG A 273 29.28 47.35 -9.31
N TYR A 274 29.41 46.12 -9.71
CA TYR A 274 29.91 45.75 -11.02
C TYR A 274 29.04 46.36 -12.16
N LEU A 275 27.74 46.31 -11.98
CA LEU A 275 26.78 46.90 -12.92
C LEU A 275 26.87 48.42 -12.94
N ASN A 276 27.10 49.08 -11.80
CA ASN A 276 27.30 50.52 -11.71
C ASN A 276 28.59 50.95 -12.45
N LEU A 277 29.71 50.23 -12.24
CA LEU A 277 30.96 50.45 -12.98
C LEU A 277 30.76 50.29 -14.51
N LEU A 278 30.05 49.26 -14.94
CA LEU A 278 29.71 49.02 -16.35
C LEU A 278 28.83 50.16 -16.91
N ARG A 279 27.91 50.74 -16.11
CA ARG A 279 27.12 51.90 -16.51
C ARG A 279 27.97 53.15 -16.69
N CYS A 280 28.96 53.37 -15.84
CA CYS A 280 29.91 54.48 -15.98
C CYS A 280 30.73 54.39 -17.29
N ILE A 281 30.98 53.17 -17.78
CA ILE A 281 31.70 52.88 -19.06
C ILE A 281 30.71 52.90 -20.25
N GLY A 282 29.41 53.27 -20.06
CA GLY A 282 28.46 53.36 -21.15
C GLY A 282 27.62 52.09 -21.44
N PHE A 283 27.57 51.13 -20.53
CA PHE A 283 26.66 49.98 -20.69
C PHE A 283 25.20 50.40 -20.57
N SER A 284 24.42 50.19 -21.62
CA SER A 284 22.98 50.42 -21.62
C SER A 284 22.22 49.35 -20.85
N LYS A 285 20.98 49.64 -20.45
CA LYS A 285 20.06 48.68 -19.79
C LYS A 285 19.95 47.37 -20.58
N LYS A 286 19.87 47.43 -21.92
CA LYS A 286 19.80 46.24 -22.78
C LYS A 286 21.07 45.36 -22.71
N LYS A 287 22.26 46.02 -22.68
CA LYS A 287 23.55 45.35 -22.56
C LYS A 287 23.72 44.66 -21.18
N SER A 288 23.37 45.35 -20.10
CA SER A 288 23.38 44.79 -18.73
C SER A 288 22.41 43.62 -18.58
N ARG A 289 21.22 43.70 -19.21
CA ARG A 289 20.25 42.60 -19.23
C ARG A 289 20.84 41.35 -19.90
N LYS A 290 21.43 41.48 -21.09
CA LYS A 290 22.06 40.36 -21.80
C LYS A 290 23.16 39.71 -20.96
N LEU A 291 24.02 40.51 -20.29
CA LEU A 291 25.09 40.00 -19.45
C LEU A 291 24.55 39.19 -18.27
N LEU A 292 23.57 39.74 -17.54
CA LEU A 292 22.97 39.04 -16.39
C LEU A 292 22.26 37.75 -16.79
N LEU A 293 21.55 37.76 -17.93
CA LEU A 293 20.87 36.56 -18.42
C LEU A 293 21.84 35.46 -18.81
N ILE A 294 22.98 35.77 -19.42
CA ILE A 294 24.02 34.80 -19.75
C ILE A 294 24.64 34.21 -18.46
N GLN A 295 24.94 35.08 -17.49
CA GLN A 295 25.45 34.61 -16.20
C GLN A 295 24.43 33.72 -15.47
N GLY A 296 23.16 34.14 -15.45
CA GLY A 296 22.05 33.38 -14.88
C GLY A 296 21.86 32.02 -15.54
N PHE A 297 22.01 31.95 -16.87
CA PHE A 297 21.91 30.70 -17.62
C PHE A 297 22.99 29.70 -17.21
N PHE A 298 24.26 30.12 -17.08
CA PHE A 298 25.32 29.22 -16.63
C PHE A 298 25.12 28.74 -15.19
N ILE A 299 24.67 29.62 -14.30
CA ILE A 299 24.34 29.27 -12.91
C ILE A 299 23.16 28.29 -12.90
N TRP A 300 22.10 28.55 -13.62
CA TRP A 300 20.93 27.71 -13.74
C TRP A 300 21.28 26.31 -14.28
N LEU A 301 22.03 26.24 -15.40
CA LEU A 301 22.39 24.98 -16.03
C LEU A 301 23.26 24.10 -15.10
N SER A 302 24.29 24.69 -14.46
CA SER A 302 25.12 23.96 -13.51
C SER A 302 24.33 23.50 -12.27
N SER A 303 23.39 24.33 -11.79
CA SER A 303 22.52 23.95 -10.68
C SER A 303 21.57 22.82 -11.04
N LEU A 304 21.03 22.82 -12.27
CA LEU A 304 20.13 21.76 -12.75
C LEU A 304 20.86 20.41 -12.86
N ILE A 305 22.08 20.39 -13.41
CA ILE A 305 22.88 19.17 -13.51
C ILE A 305 23.19 18.61 -12.12
N ILE A 306 23.67 19.45 -11.20
CA ILE A 306 24.01 19.02 -9.83
C ILE A 306 22.76 18.47 -9.11
N SER A 307 21.62 19.17 -9.25
CA SER A 307 20.37 18.73 -8.63
C SER A 307 19.86 17.40 -9.17
N SER A 308 19.93 17.18 -10.49
CA SER A 308 19.49 15.93 -11.12
C SER A 308 20.34 14.74 -10.66
N VAL A 309 21.66 14.90 -10.64
CA VAL A 309 22.56 13.85 -10.15
C VAL A 309 22.32 13.53 -8.67
N ALA A 310 22.19 14.56 -7.84
CA ALA A 310 21.91 14.38 -6.42
C ALA A 310 20.55 13.70 -6.18
N SER A 311 19.51 14.04 -6.95
CA SER A 311 18.19 13.41 -6.85
C SER A 311 18.22 11.93 -7.21
N ILE A 312 18.93 11.56 -8.28
CA ILE A 312 19.10 10.16 -8.69
C ILE A 312 19.82 9.38 -7.59
N LEU A 313 20.89 9.93 -7.01
CA LEU A 313 21.64 9.25 -5.95
C LEU A 313 20.77 8.98 -4.70
N VAL A 314 19.92 9.93 -4.31
CA VAL A 314 19.00 9.74 -3.17
C VAL A 314 17.94 8.69 -3.49
N LEU A 315 17.37 8.70 -4.70
CA LEU A 315 16.38 7.70 -5.10
C LEU A 315 16.97 6.29 -5.18
N LEU A 316 18.22 6.14 -5.67
CA LEU A 316 18.94 4.87 -5.63
C LEU A 316 19.20 4.39 -4.21
N LEU A 317 19.50 5.30 -3.28
CA LEU A 317 19.63 4.97 -1.86
C LEU A 317 18.30 4.48 -1.28
N LEU A 318 17.19 5.15 -1.58
CA LEU A 318 15.85 4.74 -1.15
C LEU A 318 15.45 3.38 -1.76
N GLN A 319 15.79 3.14 -3.01
CA GLN A 319 15.60 1.83 -3.65
C GLN A 319 16.41 0.74 -2.95
N PHE A 320 17.68 1.01 -2.63
CA PHE A 320 18.51 0.07 -1.87
C PHE A 320 17.92 -0.22 -0.47
N ILE A 321 17.42 0.79 0.23
CA ILE A 321 16.74 0.59 1.53
C ILE A 321 15.48 -0.26 1.35
N SER A 322 14.68 -0.03 0.30
CA SER A 322 13.46 -0.79 0.05
C SER A 322 13.71 -2.25 -0.33
N SER A 323 14.93 -2.61 -0.77
CA SER A 323 15.27 -4.03 -1.06
C SER A 323 15.33 -4.91 0.19
N PHE A 324 15.36 -4.33 1.38
CA PHE A 324 15.26 -5.06 2.66
C PHE A 324 13.83 -5.15 3.20
N SER A 325 12.84 -4.70 2.43
CA SER A 325 11.42 -4.71 2.79
C SER A 325 10.63 -5.58 1.82
N SER A 326 9.47 -6.05 2.26
CA SER A 326 8.50 -6.77 1.42
C SER A 326 8.01 -5.97 0.21
N GLN A 327 8.08 -4.63 0.28
CA GLN A 327 7.69 -3.74 -0.82
C GLN A 327 8.91 -3.07 -1.45
N TYR A 328 9.14 -3.42 -2.71
CA TYR A 328 10.28 -2.89 -3.48
C TYR A 328 9.92 -1.57 -4.17
N LEU A 329 10.83 -0.57 -4.09
CA LEU A 329 10.70 0.70 -4.78
C LEU A 329 11.26 0.60 -6.21
N PHE A 330 10.41 0.52 -7.21
CA PHE A 330 10.79 0.58 -8.62
C PHE A 330 10.96 2.03 -9.07
N LEU A 331 12.12 2.38 -9.63
CA LEU A 331 12.38 3.75 -10.06
C LEU A 331 11.73 4.05 -11.41
N ASN A 332 10.94 5.12 -11.45
CA ASN A 332 10.38 5.71 -12.66
C ASN A 332 10.79 7.18 -12.75
N LEU A 333 11.82 7.47 -13.53
CA LEU A 333 12.39 8.80 -13.69
C LEU A 333 11.74 9.50 -14.91
N SER A 334 10.68 10.25 -14.66
CA SER A 334 9.97 11.01 -15.69
C SER A 334 10.83 12.14 -16.26
N ILE A 335 11.09 12.10 -17.56
CA ILE A 335 11.76 13.18 -18.30
C ILE A 335 10.88 14.44 -18.30
N LEU A 336 9.58 14.27 -18.29
CA LEU A 336 8.60 15.38 -18.28
C LEU A 336 8.74 16.22 -17.02
N ASP A 337 8.94 15.61 -15.86
CA ASP A 337 9.19 16.30 -14.59
C ASP A 337 10.47 17.13 -14.63
N LEU A 338 11.54 16.57 -15.20
CA LEU A 338 12.79 17.30 -15.41
C LEU A 338 12.58 18.53 -16.26
N ILE A 339 11.81 18.42 -17.35
CA ILE A 339 11.48 19.54 -18.25
C ILE A 339 10.65 20.59 -17.50
N ILE A 340 9.64 20.17 -16.72
CA ILE A 340 8.80 21.10 -15.93
C ILE A 340 9.66 21.89 -14.93
N VAL A 341 10.51 21.21 -14.17
CA VAL A 341 11.40 21.85 -13.19
C VAL A 341 12.39 22.78 -13.86
N ALA A 342 12.97 22.37 -15.00
CA ALA A 342 13.88 23.18 -15.79
C ALA A 342 13.21 24.45 -16.32
N LEU A 343 12.03 24.34 -16.92
CA LEU A 343 11.29 25.49 -17.46
C LEU A 343 10.84 26.42 -16.34
N LEU A 344 10.24 25.90 -15.28
CA LEU A 344 9.78 26.72 -14.15
C LEU A 344 10.92 27.50 -13.50
N SER A 345 12.07 26.84 -13.24
CA SER A 345 13.23 27.51 -12.65
C SER A 345 13.88 28.53 -13.57
N ALA A 346 13.97 28.25 -14.88
CA ALA A 346 14.46 29.21 -15.87
C ALA A 346 13.59 30.46 -15.93
N VAL A 347 12.26 30.29 -15.98
CA VAL A 347 11.29 31.39 -16.00
C VAL A 347 11.38 32.23 -14.72
N LEU A 348 11.49 31.59 -13.56
CA LEU A 348 11.63 32.29 -12.28
C LEU A 348 12.90 33.14 -12.21
N ILE A 349 14.05 32.62 -12.63
CA ILE A 349 15.31 33.35 -12.68
C ILE A 349 15.20 34.54 -13.67
N PHE A 350 14.64 34.27 -14.86
CA PHE A 350 14.45 35.30 -15.88
C PHE A 350 13.56 36.43 -15.38
N ILE A 351 12.41 36.16 -14.79
CA ILE A 351 11.48 37.15 -14.24
C ILE A 351 12.15 37.93 -13.09
N SER A 352 12.81 37.23 -12.16
CA SER A 352 13.49 37.83 -11.02
C SER A 352 14.55 38.86 -11.48
N PHE A 353 15.41 38.49 -12.42
CA PHE A 353 16.45 39.37 -12.95
C PHE A 353 15.87 40.56 -13.71
N ASN A 354 14.81 40.39 -14.49
CA ASN A 354 14.16 41.50 -15.19
C ASN A 354 13.54 42.51 -14.23
N ILE A 355 12.84 42.03 -13.19
CA ILE A 355 12.21 42.90 -12.18
C ILE A 355 13.29 43.68 -11.43
N LEU A 356 14.35 42.99 -11.01
CA LEU A 356 15.44 43.62 -10.25
C LEU A 356 16.20 44.63 -11.06
N LEU A 357 16.50 44.31 -12.31
CA LEU A 357 17.17 45.24 -13.21
C LEU A 357 16.29 46.47 -13.54
N ALA A 358 14.99 46.27 -13.73
CA ALA A 358 14.07 47.40 -13.95
C ALA A 358 14.03 48.35 -12.73
N ARG A 359 13.99 47.78 -11.50
CA ARG A 359 14.05 48.59 -10.28
C ARG A 359 15.39 49.32 -10.13
N PHE A 360 16.50 48.65 -10.44
CA PHE A 360 17.84 49.23 -10.38
C PHE A 360 17.98 50.44 -11.29
N TYR A 361 17.51 50.36 -12.54
CA TYR A 361 17.56 51.48 -13.49
C TYR A 361 16.55 52.60 -13.19
N LYS A 362 15.44 52.31 -12.47
CA LYS A 362 14.44 53.31 -12.06
C LYS A 362 14.92 54.12 -10.83
N ASN A 363 15.63 53.47 -9.88
CA ASN A 363 15.90 54.05 -8.58
C ASN A 363 17.30 54.68 -8.44
N ALA A 364 18.20 54.53 -9.42
CA ALA A 364 19.55 55.05 -9.38
C ALA A 364 19.88 55.86 -10.65
N PRO A 365 19.51 57.15 -10.74
CA PRO A 365 20.10 58.03 -11.73
C PRO A 365 21.62 58.08 -11.54
N LEU A 366 22.39 58.11 -12.63
CA LEU A 366 23.86 58.05 -12.62
C LEU A 366 24.52 59.06 -11.66
N ARG A 367 23.90 60.18 -11.47
CA ARG A 367 24.35 61.29 -10.57
C ARG A 367 24.21 60.96 -9.09
N GLU A 368 23.23 60.06 -8.70
CA GLU A 368 23.01 59.61 -7.29
C GLU A 368 23.82 58.39 -6.94
N ALA A 369 24.36 57.62 -7.92
CA ALA A 369 25.24 56.47 -7.67
C ALA A 369 26.64 56.92 -7.20
N ILE A 370 27.04 58.13 -7.50
CA ILE A 370 28.36 58.74 -7.12
C ILE A 370 28.20 59.60 -5.88
N TYR A 371 27.08 60.28 -5.69
CA TYR A 371 26.84 61.19 -4.55
C TYR A 371 25.70 60.63 -3.66
N VAL A 372 25.92 60.56 -2.36
CA VAL A 372 24.88 60.24 -1.36
C VAL A 372 23.77 61.29 -1.45
N SER A 373 22.58 60.87 -1.88
CA SER A 373 21.52 61.83 -2.22
C SER A 373 20.97 62.59 -1.02
N LYS A 374 20.72 63.88 -1.17
CA LYS A 374 20.07 64.78 -0.19
C LYS A 374 18.65 64.30 0.23
N LYS A 375 18.02 63.34 -0.47
CA LYS A 375 16.75 62.73 -0.10
C LYS A 375 16.83 61.86 1.19
N GLN A 376 18.00 61.38 1.57
CA GLN A 376 18.21 60.69 2.84
C GLN A 376 18.11 61.63 4.05
N ILE A 377 18.36 62.91 3.87
CA ILE A 377 18.35 63.93 4.98
C ILE A 377 16.89 64.23 5.41
N LYS A 378 15.90 64.26 4.49
CA LYS A 378 14.49 64.50 4.84
C LYS A 378 13.84 63.35 5.63
N SER A 379 14.43 62.16 5.62
CA SER A 379 13.94 61.04 6.42
C SER A 379 14.48 61.04 7.85
N GLN A 380 15.51 61.85 8.15
CA GLN A 380 16.16 61.88 9.47
C GLN A 380 15.25 62.52 10.58
N THR A 381 14.34 63.42 10.23
CA THR A 381 13.41 63.97 11.20
C THR A 381 12.31 63.05 11.68
N LYS A 382 11.96 62.00 10.93
CA LYS A 382 11.06 60.91 11.35
C LYS A 382 11.80 59.79 12.05
N LEU A 383 13.12 59.72 12.00
CA LEU A 383 13.97 58.65 12.56
C LEU A 383 14.09 58.73 14.07
N LYS A 384 13.83 59.84 14.73
CA LYS A 384 13.97 59.99 16.22
C LYS A 384 12.93 59.23 17.02
N ARG A 385 11.80 58.76 16.41
CA ARG A 385 10.74 58.05 17.16
C ARG A 385 10.76 56.53 17.08
N CYS A 386 11.28 55.89 16.01
CA CYS A 386 11.31 54.40 15.83
C CYS A 386 12.35 54.01 14.81
N TRP A 387 13.64 54.20 15.06
CA TRP A 387 14.66 53.76 14.10
C TRP A 387 14.67 52.22 13.88
N HIS A 388 14.23 51.40 14.83
CA HIS A 388 13.96 50.00 14.62
C HIS A 388 12.89 49.72 13.57
N LYS A 389 11.81 50.57 13.53
CA LYS A 389 10.77 50.43 12.49
C LYS A 389 11.22 50.92 11.12
N ALA A 390 12.08 51.92 11.09
CA ALA A 390 12.60 52.46 9.83
C ALA A 390 13.62 51.54 9.17
N TYR A 391 14.44 50.84 9.98
CA TYR A 391 15.42 49.89 9.50
C TYR A 391 14.75 48.65 8.90
N GLY A 392 13.73 48.12 9.55
CA GLY A 392 12.97 46.96 9.06
C GLY A 392 12.16 47.22 7.77
N ARG A 393 11.82 48.49 7.49
CA ARG A 393 11.12 48.88 6.22
C ARG A 393 12.00 48.86 4.97
N ARG A 394 13.32 48.99 5.09
CA ARG A 394 14.27 49.06 3.96
C ARG A 394 14.45 47.69 3.27
N TYR A 395 14.23 46.55 3.97
CA TYR A 395 14.49 45.21 3.50
C TYR A 395 13.24 44.33 3.43
N LYS A 396 12.06 44.94 3.20
CA LYS A 396 10.76 44.25 3.21
C LYS A 396 10.71 42.97 2.39
N LEU A 397 11.30 42.96 1.19
CA LEU A 397 11.22 41.79 0.32
C LEU A 397 12.12 40.64 0.80
N GLN A 398 13.33 40.94 1.28
CA GLN A 398 14.28 39.93 1.77
C GLN A 398 13.83 39.34 3.13
N ASN A 399 13.31 40.17 4.02
CA ASN A 399 12.72 39.70 5.28
C ASN A 399 11.45 38.88 5.01
N PHE A 400 10.64 39.28 4.03
CA PHE A 400 9.45 38.54 3.63
C PHE A 400 9.81 37.16 3.10
N THR A 401 10.79 37.01 2.20
CA THR A 401 11.21 35.71 1.69
C THR A 401 11.77 34.80 2.78
N CYS A 402 12.49 35.36 3.74
CA CYS A 402 13.00 34.61 4.90
C CYS A 402 11.85 34.15 5.83
N VAL A 403 10.86 35.01 6.11
CA VAL A 403 9.67 34.65 6.87
C VAL A 403 8.90 33.52 6.20
N MET A 404 8.71 33.60 4.87
CA MET A 404 8.02 32.55 4.12
C MET A 404 8.78 31.21 4.13
N LEU A 405 10.12 31.24 4.00
CA LEU A 405 10.93 30.04 4.12
C LEU A 405 10.81 29.37 5.49
N VAL A 406 10.85 30.16 6.57
CA VAL A 406 10.66 29.66 7.94
C VAL A 406 9.25 29.13 8.14
N MET A 407 8.24 29.82 7.62
CA MET A 407 6.84 29.40 7.67
C MET A 407 6.64 28.02 7.02
N PHE A 408 7.20 27.84 5.80
CA PHE A 408 7.11 26.55 5.11
C PHE A 408 7.90 25.45 5.81
N CYS A 409 9.08 25.76 6.38
CA CYS A 409 9.85 24.80 7.15
C CYS A 409 9.07 24.27 8.36
N VAL A 410 8.51 25.16 9.14
CA VAL A 410 7.74 24.81 10.35
C VAL A 410 6.43 24.11 9.97
N GLY A 411 5.71 24.61 8.96
CA GLY A 411 4.52 23.96 8.45
C GLY A 411 4.77 22.53 7.99
N MET A 412 5.87 22.32 7.28
CA MET A 412 6.29 20.99 6.81
C MET A 412 6.75 20.07 7.94
N SER A 413 7.43 20.60 8.97
CA SER A 413 7.83 19.76 10.11
C SER A 413 6.63 19.25 10.91
N ILE A 414 5.58 20.05 11.02
CA ILE A 414 4.33 19.65 11.68
C ILE A 414 3.59 18.62 10.83
N PHE A 415 3.34 18.93 9.56
CA PHE A 415 2.62 18.05 8.65
C PHE A 415 3.37 16.73 8.40
N GLY A 416 4.67 16.81 8.12
CA GLY A 416 5.50 15.63 7.81
C GLY A 416 5.71 14.70 8.99
N SER A 417 5.61 15.17 10.23
CA SER A 417 5.60 14.29 11.41
C SER A 417 4.22 13.68 11.70
N PHE A 418 3.14 14.29 11.21
CA PHE A 418 1.78 13.80 11.37
C PHE A 418 1.43 12.67 10.39
N VAL A 419 1.79 12.83 9.10
CA VAL A 419 1.38 11.91 8.02
C VAL A 419 1.77 10.46 8.24
N PRO A 420 3.01 10.11 8.64
CA PRO A 420 3.40 8.72 8.83
C PRO A 420 2.54 8.00 9.86
N LEU A 421 2.21 8.73 10.94
CA LEU A 421 1.43 8.20 12.04
C LEU A 421 -0.06 8.09 11.71
N PHE A 422 -0.55 9.00 10.90
CA PHE A 422 -1.89 8.93 10.35
C PHE A 422 -2.05 7.70 9.46
N ASN A 423 -1.09 7.44 8.57
CA ASN A 423 -1.07 6.23 7.73
C ASN A 423 -0.95 4.96 8.56
N ALA A 424 -0.01 4.92 9.51
CA ALA A 424 0.19 3.75 10.37
C ALA A 424 -1.06 3.37 11.15
N ARG A 425 -1.81 4.34 11.67
CA ARG A 425 -3.07 4.08 12.39
C ARG A 425 -4.26 3.82 11.46
N GLY A 426 -4.31 4.42 10.27
CA GLY A 426 -5.34 4.13 9.28
C GLY A 426 -5.24 2.71 8.73
N SER A 427 -4.02 2.16 8.66
CA SER A 427 -3.75 0.79 8.22
C SER A 427 -3.90 -0.24 9.36
N SER A 428 -3.85 0.16 10.62
CA SER A 428 -3.98 -0.74 11.79
C SER A 428 -5.39 -1.33 11.93
N PHE A 429 -6.34 -0.90 11.13
CA PHE A 429 -7.70 -1.42 11.15
C PHE A 429 -7.78 -2.90 10.71
N ASP A 430 -6.84 -3.35 9.86
CA ASP A 430 -6.76 -4.76 9.42
C ASP A 430 -5.81 -5.60 10.27
N ALA A 431 -5.10 -4.99 11.22
CA ALA A 431 -4.11 -5.63 12.08
C ALA A 431 -4.51 -5.55 13.57
N ASP A 432 -5.82 -5.50 13.87
CA ASP A 432 -6.28 -5.59 15.24
C ASP A 432 -5.90 -6.96 15.81
N PRO A 433 -5.05 -7.04 16.86
CA PRO A 433 -4.70 -8.30 17.49
C PRO A 433 -5.91 -9.10 18.01
N GLU A 434 -7.06 -8.45 18.25
CA GLU A 434 -8.31 -9.13 18.56
C GLU A 434 -8.91 -9.89 17.37
N TYR A 435 -8.55 -9.53 16.14
CA TYR A 435 -8.93 -10.27 14.94
C TYR A 435 -8.13 -11.58 14.78
N PHE A 436 -6.89 -11.58 15.25
CA PHE A 436 -6.06 -12.77 15.34
C PHE A 436 -6.23 -13.35 16.73
N ARG A 437 -6.85 -14.52 16.85
CA ARG A 437 -6.93 -15.26 18.10
C ARG A 437 -5.53 -15.30 18.72
N GLN A 438 -5.44 -15.06 20.02
CA GLN A 438 -4.20 -14.76 20.74
C GLN A 438 -3.01 -15.71 20.50
N ASN A 439 -3.21 -16.91 19.90
CA ASN A 439 -2.18 -17.91 19.71
C ASN A 439 -2.13 -18.50 18.30
N ALA A 440 -2.84 -17.97 17.32
CA ALA A 440 -2.83 -18.51 15.97
C ALA A 440 -1.58 -18.05 15.20
N ASP A 441 -0.80 -19.00 14.69
CA ASP A 441 0.35 -18.72 13.80
C ASP A 441 -0.04 -18.81 12.34
N TYR A 442 -0.87 -19.81 12.01
CA TYR A 442 -1.24 -20.10 10.62
C TYR A 442 -2.73 -20.33 10.48
N SER A 443 -3.29 -19.97 9.33
CA SER A 443 -4.62 -20.42 8.95
C SER A 443 -4.68 -20.88 7.48
N LEU A 444 -5.53 -21.88 7.24
CA LEU A 444 -5.97 -22.31 5.93
C LEU A 444 -7.48 -22.10 5.89
N HIS A 445 -7.93 -21.13 5.14
CA HIS A 445 -9.35 -20.80 5.08
C HIS A 445 -9.86 -20.69 3.64
N MET A 446 -11.10 -21.08 3.44
CA MET A 446 -11.74 -20.97 2.14
C MET A 446 -12.15 -19.54 1.84
N MET A 447 -11.80 -19.08 0.65
CA MET A 447 -12.21 -17.78 0.12
C MET A 447 -13.38 -17.96 -0.82
N GLY A 448 -14.54 -17.34 -0.52
CA GLY A 448 -15.71 -17.32 -1.38
C GLY A 448 -16.38 -18.69 -1.60
N GLY A 449 -17.66 -18.80 -1.37
CA GLY A 449 -18.39 -20.07 -1.47
C GLY A 449 -18.04 -21.10 -0.36
N GLY A 450 -18.88 -22.05 -0.09
CA GLY A 450 -18.63 -23.10 0.89
C GLY A 450 -17.94 -24.35 0.27
N SER A 451 -17.50 -25.29 1.11
CA SER A 451 -17.03 -26.60 0.69
C SER A 451 -18.15 -27.43 0.01
N SER A 452 -19.36 -26.92 0.08
CA SER A 452 -20.55 -27.55 -0.50
C SER A 452 -21.37 -26.56 -1.35
N ALA A 453 -21.98 -27.03 -2.43
CA ALA A 453 -23.01 -26.31 -3.17
C ALA A 453 -24.38 -26.55 -2.56
N LYS A 454 -25.16 -25.48 -2.37
CA LYS A 454 -26.55 -25.56 -1.88
C LYS A 454 -27.52 -25.66 -3.05
N ILE A 455 -28.03 -26.85 -3.30
CA ILE A 455 -29.02 -27.10 -4.33
C ILE A 455 -30.33 -27.50 -3.65
N TYR A 456 -31.42 -26.75 -3.86
CA TYR A 456 -32.72 -26.99 -3.22
C TYR A 456 -32.64 -27.23 -1.70
N TYR A 457 -31.79 -26.44 -0.96
CA TYR A 457 -31.54 -26.59 0.47
C TYR A 457 -30.72 -27.83 0.89
N ILE A 458 -30.09 -28.49 -0.06
CA ILE A 458 -29.25 -29.67 0.16
C ILE A 458 -27.82 -29.33 -0.19
N ASN A 459 -26.91 -29.74 0.66
CA ASN A 459 -25.50 -29.48 0.49
C ASN A 459 -24.83 -30.63 -0.27
N LEU A 460 -24.27 -30.31 -1.45
CA LEU A 460 -23.48 -31.26 -2.23
C LEU A 460 -21.99 -30.91 -2.08
N PRO A 461 -21.13 -31.89 -1.76
CA PRO A 461 -19.68 -31.65 -1.70
C PRO A 461 -19.15 -31.18 -3.06
N VAL A 462 -18.44 -30.07 -3.08
CA VAL A 462 -17.82 -29.50 -4.31
C VAL A 462 -16.33 -29.80 -4.38
N GLY A 463 -15.76 -30.44 -3.40
CA GLY A 463 -14.34 -30.79 -3.34
C GLY A 463 -13.41 -29.58 -3.08
N CYS A 464 -13.99 -28.44 -2.62
CA CYS A 464 -13.21 -27.28 -2.17
C CYS A 464 -12.80 -27.43 -0.70
N GLY A 465 -11.80 -26.66 -0.27
CA GLY A 465 -11.29 -26.71 1.10
C GLY A 465 -10.15 -27.72 1.29
N VAL A 466 -9.76 -27.92 2.54
CA VAL A 466 -8.67 -28.81 2.94
C VAL A 466 -9.22 -30.19 3.27
N SER A 467 -8.71 -31.22 2.61
CA SER A 467 -9.13 -32.61 2.87
C SER A 467 -8.93 -32.97 4.35
N HIS A 468 -9.95 -33.60 4.95
CA HIS A 468 -9.88 -34.05 6.35
C HIS A 468 -8.70 -35.02 6.62
N LYS A 469 -8.32 -35.84 5.65
CA LYS A 469 -7.15 -36.77 5.77
C LYS A 469 -5.85 -36.01 5.92
N ILE A 470 -5.67 -34.90 5.18
CA ILE A 470 -4.49 -34.04 5.27
C ILE A 470 -4.51 -33.25 6.58
N ALA A 471 -5.67 -32.79 7.00
CA ALA A 471 -5.82 -32.09 8.28
C ALA A 471 -5.48 -32.99 9.46
N ASP A 472 -5.92 -34.28 9.43
CA ASP A 472 -5.61 -35.29 10.44
C ASP A 472 -4.11 -35.62 10.46
N GLU A 473 -3.45 -35.63 9.30
CA GLU A 473 -2.00 -35.84 9.19
C GLU A 473 -1.24 -34.68 9.85
N ILE A 474 -1.65 -33.45 9.58
CA ILE A 474 -1.08 -32.23 10.23
C ILE A 474 -1.31 -32.30 11.75
N ALA A 475 -2.52 -32.61 12.18
CA ALA A 475 -2.89 -32.69 13.60
C ALA A 475 -2.15 -33.83 14.35
N SER A 476 -1.62 -34.83 13.64
CA SER A 476 -0.86 -35.92 14.25
C SER A 476 0.53 -35.50 14.73
N ASP A 477 1.08 -34.36 14.28
CA ASP A 477 2.37 -33.85 14.75
C ASP A 477 2.18 -33.13 16.10
N LYS A 478 2.85 -33.62 17.14
CA LYS A 478 2.76 -33.09 18.50
C LYS A 478 3.28 -31.64 18.66
N ARG A 479 3.98 -31.12 17.65
CA ARG A 479 4.46 -29.71 17.62
C ARG A 479 3.40 -28.76 17.10
N ILE A 480 2.25 -29.25 16.63
CA ILE A 480 1.14 -28.47 16.11
C ILE A 480 -0.06 -28.63 17.01
N ASN A 481 -0.65 -27.50 17.39
CA ASN A 481 -1.92 -27.44 18.07
C ASN A 481 -3.00 -26.95 17.08
N VAL A 482 -4.05 -27.73 16.88
CA VAL A 482 -5.19 -27.35 16.04
C VAL A 482 -6.17 -26.53 16.87
N LEU A 483 -6.14 -25.22 16.68
CA LEU A 483 -7.04 -24.29 17.37
C LEU A 483 -8.46 -24.36 16.81
N GLU A 484 -8.58 -24.49 15.48
CA GLU A 484 -9.86 -24.63 14.82
C GLU A 484 -9.75 -25.55 13.59
N ALA A 485 -10.67 -26.47 13.44
CA ALA A 485 -10.95 -27.22 12.23
C ALA A 485 -12.46 -27.27 12.04
N SER A 486 -12.97 -26.52 11.06
CA SER A 486 -14.42 -26.28 10.94
C SER A 486 -14.93 -26.25 9.51
N VAL A 487 -16.25 -26.54 9.40
CA VAL A 487 -17.08 -26.31 8.21
C VAL A 487 -18.24 -25.40 8.65
N SER A 488 -18.42 -24.27 8.04
CA SER A 488 -19.27 -23.20 8.56
C SER A 488 -20.54 -22.94 7.78
N ASN A 489 -20.65 -23.39 6.54
CA ASN A 489 -21.73 -22.98 5.63
C ASN A 489 -22.85 -24.02 5.44
N LEU A 490 -22.85 -25.09 6.24
CA LEU A 490 -23.90 -26.10 6.17
C LEU A 490 -25.09 -25.74 7.04
N ILE A 491 -26.25 -25.71 6.45
CA ILE A 491 -27.53 -25.47 7.13
C ILE A 491 -28.22 -26.80 7.33
N VAL A 492 -28.71 -27.04 8.54
CA VAL A 492 -29.40 -28.29 8.89
C VAL A 492 -30.79 -27.97 9.38
N PRO A 493 -31.85 -28.61 8.85
CA PRO A 493 -33.19 -28.52 9.38
C PRO A 493 -33.32 -29.22 10.74
N PHE A 494 -33.92 -28.50 11.69
CA PHE A 494 -34.29 -29.03 13.01
C PHE A 494 -35.78 -29.13 13.14
N PHE A 495 -36.24 -30.27 13.66
CA PHE A 495 -37.64 -30.54 13.92
C PHE A 495 -38.09 -29.88 15.22
N LEU A 496 -39.14 -29.08 15.16
CA LEU A 496 -39.77 -28.44 16.32
C LEU A 496 -41.25 -28.85 16.41
N THR A 497 -41.68 -29.29 17.58
CA THR A 497 -43.07 -29.64 17.85
C THR A 497 -43.80 -28.48 18.47
N SER A 498 -45.12 -28.41 18.26
CA SER A 498 -45.97 -27.42 18.91
C SER A 498 -46.00 -27.54 20.45
N GLN A 499 -45.51 -28.64 21.00
CA GLN A 499 -45.44 -28.93 22.44
C GLN A 499 -44.21 -28.31 23.11
N ASN A 500 -43.19 -27.86 22.32
CA ASN A 500 -41.98 -27.27 22.86
C ASN A 500 -42.09 -25.76 23.07
N THR A 501 -43.22 -25.27 23.60
CA THR A 501 -43.52 -23.85 23.78
C THR A 501 -42.60 -23.13 24.76
N ASP A 502 -41.97 -23.83 25.68
CA ASP A 502 -41.04 -23.26 26.68
C ASP A 502 -39.59 -23.19 26.17
N ASN A 503 -39.32 -23.68 24.96
CA ASN A 503 -38.01 -23.68 24.36
C ASN A 503 -37.67 -22.30 23.77
N LYS A 504 -36.53 -21.73 24.13
CA LYS A 504 -36.02 -20.44 23.62
C LYS A 504 -35.88 -20.42 22.09
N LEU A 505 -35.47 -21.57 21.51
CA LEU A 505 -35.34 -21.77 20.09
C LEU A 505 -36.69 -21.64 19.36
N LEU A 506 -37.73 -22.31 19.87
CA LEU A 506 -39.06 -22.23 19.32
C LEU A 506 -39.60 -20.79 19.34
N TYR A 507 -39.42 -20.10 20.44
CA TYR A 507 -39.85 -18.71 20.60
C TYR A 507 -39.11 -17.81 19.57
N LYS A 508 -37.83 -17.90 19.46
CA LYS A 508 -37.02 -17.02 18.57
C LYS A 508 -37.34 -17.30 17.08
N TYR A 509 -37.33 -18.54 16.66
CA TYR A 509 -37.42 -18.86 15.24
C TYR A 509 -38.85 -19.07 14.72
N VAL A 510 -39.77 -19.46 15.52
CA VAL A 510 -41.16 -19.71 15.10
C VAL A 510 -42.08 -18.53 15.44
N VAL A 511 -41.95 -17.96 16.62
CA VAL A 511 -42.82 -16.85 17.07
C VAL A 511 -42.36 -15.52 16.50
N GLU A 512 -41.05 -15.24 16.53
CA GLU A 512 -40.51 -13.97 15.95
C GLU A 512 -40.56 -14.00 14.45
N ALA A 513 -40.31 -15.14 13.79
CA ALA A 513 -40.41 -15.24 12.34
C ALA A 513 -41.82 -14.97 11.82
N LYS A 514 -42.84 -15.43 12.54
CA LYS A 514 -44.25 -15.11 12.24
C LYS A 514 -44.59 -13.63 12.40
N LYS A 515 -43.87 -12.91 13.29
CA LYS A 515 -44.07 -11.46 13.51
C LYS A 515 -43.38 -10.59 12.47
N ASN A 516 -42.20 -11.01 11.99
CA ASN A 516 -41.28 -10.15 11.24
C ASN A 516 -41.19 -10.50 9.75
N GLU A 517 -42.07 -11.34 9.20
CA GLU A 517 -42.05 -11.81 7.80
C GLU A 517 -40.75 -12.55 7.38
N TYR A 518 -39.83 -12.85 8.29
CA TYR A 518 -38.65 -13.65 8.00
C TYR A 518 -38.98 -15.14 8.03
N ASN A 519 -38.89 -15.82 6.87
CA ASN A 519 -39.12 -17.24 6.74
C ASN A 519 -37.87 -18.04 7.17
N TYR A 520 -37.69 -18.27 8.48
CA TYR A 520 -36.77 -19.30 8.99
C TYR A 520 -37.38 -20.74 8.92
N ILE A 521 -38.62 -20.87 8.48
CA ILE A 521 -39.25 -22.17 8.32
C ILE A 521 -38.72 -22.81 7.05
N PHE A 522 -38.08 -23.95 7.21
CA PHE A 522 -37.56 -24.74 6.10
C PHE A 522 -38.72 -25.16 5.18
N GLN A 523 -38.67 -24.76 3.92
CA GLN A 523 -39.69 -25.08 2.90
C GLN A 523 -39.00 -25.89 1.78
N HIS A 524 -39.37 -27.17 1.71
CA HIS A 524 -38.96 -28.04 0.62
C HIS A 524 -40.16 -28.86 0.17
N LYS A 525 -40.21 -29.37 -1.09
CA LYS A 525 -41.32 -30.17 -1.59
C LYS A 525 -41.57 -31.42 -0.73
N ARG A 526 -40.54 -31.96 -0.09
CA ARG A 526 -40.58 -33.16 0.76
C ARG A 526 -40.58 -32.81 2.27
N THR A 527 -40.87 -31.59 2.66
CA THR A 527 -40.92 -31.18 4.08
C THR A 527 -41.83 -32.05 4.91
N ASN A 528 -43.04 -32.39 4.39
CA ASN A 528 -44.00 -33.25 5.09
C ASN A 528 -43.46 -34.66 5.34
N GLU A 529 -42.65 -35.19 4.43
CA GLU A 529 -41.96 -36.46 4.60
C GLU A 529 -40.90 -36.39 5.73
N MET A 530 -40.11 -35.31 5.74
CA MET A 530 -39.12 -35.12 6.79
C MET A 530 -39.75 -34.98 8.17
N ILE A 531 -40.89 -34.28 8.30
CA ILE A 531 -41.64 -34.14 9.55
C ILE A 531 -42.15 -35.53 10.01
N LYS A 532 -42.66 -36.33 9.12
CA LYS A 532 -43.14 -37.67 9.45
C LYS A 532 -42.01 -38.59 9.88
N LEU A 533 -40.84 -38.52 9.19
CA LEU A 533 -39.66 -39.31 9.58
C LEU A 533 -39.11 -38.94 10.95
N ALA A 534 -39.28 -37.68 11.34
CA ALA A 534 -38.93 -37.18 12.66
C ALA A 534 -40.01 -37.55 13.75
N GLY A 535 -41.09 -38.20 13.37
CA GLY A 535 -42.17 -38.57 14.29
C GLY A 535 -43.20 -37.51 14.54
N GLY A 536 -43.28 -36.48 13.67
CA GLY A 536 -44.16 -35.34 13.80
C GLY A 536 -45.43 -35.39 12.95
N ASP A 537 -46.34 -34.44 13.22
CA ASP A 537 -47.59 -34.21 12.48
C ASP A 537 -47.37 -32.96 11.56
N SER A 538 -47.39 -33.19 10.26
CA SER A 538 -47.14 -32.13 9.26
C SER A 538 -48.20 -31.01 9.29
N SER A 539 -49.33 -31.19 10.00
CA SER A 539 -50.32 -30.13 10.18
C SER A 539 -50.03 -29.19 11.36
N LYS A 540 -49.19 -29.60 12.31
CA LYS A 540 -48.90 -28.87 13.57
C LYS A 540 -47.42 -28.52 13.73
N ASP A 541 -46.55 -29.37 13.23
CA ASP A 541 -45.13 -29.30 13.44
C ASP A 541 -44.41 -28.66 12.27
N SER A 542 -43.24 -28.15 12.52
CA SER A 542 -42.44 -27.42 11.52
C SER A 542 -40.95 -27.84 11.56
N LEU A 543 -40.27 -27.70 10.43
CA LEU A 543 -38.82 -27.73 10.38
C LEU A 543 -38.30 -26.31 10.38
N VAL A 544 -37.30 -26.05 11.19
CA VAL A 544 -36.62 -24.74 11.28
C VAL A 544 -35.19 -24.88 10.78
N GLU A 545 -34.79 -23.96 9.91
CA GLU A 545 -33.45 -23.89 9.36
C GLU A 545 -32.55 -23.18 10.36
N LEU A 546 -31.56 -23.87 10.89
CA LEU A 546 -30.60 -23.32 11.86
C LEU A 546 -29.23 -23.23 11.28
N SER A 547 -28.57 -22.16 11.59
CA SER A 547 -27.15 -21.96 11.23
C SER A 547 -26.28 -22.83 12.14
N VAL A 548 -25.47 -23.69 11.52
CA VAL A 548 -24.62 -24.65 12.22
C VAL A 548 -23.16 -24.39 11.86
N LYS A 549 -22.29 -24.49 12.85
CA LYS A 549 -20.84 -24.57 12.67
C LYS A 549 -20.39 -25.98 13.02
N TRP A 550 -19.85 -26.69 12.07
CA TRP A 550 -19.28 -28.00 12.29
C TRP A 550 -17.84 -27.85 12.72
N GLN A 551 -17.49 -28.42 13.87
CA GLN A 551 -16.19 -28.26 14.48
C GLN A 551 -15.65 -29.61 15.00
N SER A 552 -14.33 -29.85 14.85
CA SER A 552 -13.69 -31.04 15.40
C SER A 552 -13.68 -31.03 16.94
N TYR A 553 -13.62 -32.21 17.55
CA TYR A 553 -13.59 -32.33 19.01
C TYR A 553 -12.39 -31.58 19.60
N ASP A 554 -11.20 -31.75 19.01
CA ASP A 554 -9.98 -31.08 19.47
C ASP A 554 -10.08 -29.56 19.40
N SER A 555 -10.66 -29.04 18.33
CA SER A 555 -10.96 -27.62 18.17
C SER A 555 -11.91 -27.10 19.25
N VAL A 556 -12.94 -27.86 19.59
CA VAL A 556 -13.87 -27.51 20.67
C VAL A 556 -13.18 -27.49 22.03
N LEU A 557 -12.33 -28.46 22.34
CA LEU A 557 -11.56 -28.48 23.58
C LEU A 557 -10.65 -27.27 23.71
N ASN A 558 -9.97 -26.90 22.65
CA ASN A 558 -9.00 -25.80 22.66
C ASN A 558 -9.63 -24.40 22.70
N ASN A 559 -10.84 -24.24 22.18
CA ASN A 559 -11.45 -22.91 22.01
C ASN A 559 -12.67 -22.65 22.86
N ILE A 560 -13.49 -23.66 23.12
CA ILE A 560 -14.84 -23.45 23.68
C ILE A 560 -14.93 -23.96 25.11
N ASN A 561 -14.08 -24.89 25.49
CA ASN A 561 -14.13 -25.52 26.81
C ASN A 561 -13.95 -24.53 27.97
N GLU A 562 -13.21 -23.41 27.74
CA GLU A 562 -13.07 -22.36 28.73
C GLU A 562 -14.32 -21.49 28.91
N PHE A 563 -15.20 -21.47 27.90
CA PHE A 563 -16.39 -20.60 27.85
C PHE A 563 -17.70 -21.34 27.98
N ALA A 564 -17.67 -22.68 28.00
CA ALA A 564 -18.86 -23.51 28.00
C ALA A 564 -19.38 -23.82 29.40
N ASN A 565 -20.66 -23.54 29.62
CA ASN A 565 -21.39 -24.06 30.76
C ASN A 565 -21.87 -25.46 30.43
N GLY A 566 -21.28 -26.50 31.04
CA GLY A 566 -21.59 -27.89 30.79
C GLY A 566 -20.33 -28.72 30.56
N LYS A 567 -20.49 -29.99 30.28
CA LYS A 567 -19.42 -30.92 29.96
C LYS A 567 -19.80 -31.75 28.75
N ILE A 568 -18.88 -31.87 27.83
CA ILE A 568 -19.02 -32.59 26.57
C ILE A 568 -18.33 -33.95 26.72
N ASP A 569 -19.02 -35.04 26.38
CA ASP A 569 -18.44 -36.37 26.28
C ASP A 569 -17.88 -36.57 24.85
N GLU A 570 -16.60 -36.92 24.75
CA GLU A 570 -15.91 -37.13 23.47
C GLU A 570 -16.65 -38.06 22.52
N LYS A 571 -17.04 -39.22 23.04
CA LYS A 571 -17.70 -40.27 22.23
C LYS A 571 -19.06 -39.82 21.72
N ASN A 572 -19.84 -39.16 22.58
CA ASN A 572 -21.17 -38.67 22.24
C ASN A 572 -21.08 -37.46 21.26
N TYR A 573 -20.11 -36.56 21.46
CA TYR A 573 -19.89 -35.43 20.56
C TYR A 573 -19.47 -35.94 19.16
N LYS A 574 -18.43 -36.80 19.08
CA LYS A 574 -17.96 -37.39 17.80
C LYS A 574 -19.03 -38.22 17.08
N SER A 575 -19.99 -38.78 17.81
CA SER A 575 -21.11 -39.46 17.21
C SER A 575 -22.29 -38.57 16.82
N GLY A 576 -22.21 -37.27 17.07
CA GLY A 576 -23.27 -36.31 16.76
C GLY A 576 -24.50 -36.35 17.68
N ILE A 577 -24.37 -37.02 18.85
CA ILE A 577 -25.43 -37.08 19.86
C ILE A 577 -25.41 -35.82 20.72
N GLU A 578 -24.25 -35.31 21.07
CA GLU A 578 -24.10 -34.09 21.86
C GLU A 578 -23.73 -32.88 20.98
N ILE A 579 -24.36 -31.72 21.27
CA ILE A 579 -24.11 -30.44 20.57
C ILE A 579 -23.87 -29.36 21.61
N ILE A 580 -23.28 -28.26 21.14
CA ILE A 580 -23.08 -27.04 21.92
C ILE A 580 -23.94 -25.92 21.30
N ALA A 581 -24.55 -25.11 22.12
CA ALA A 581 -25.47 -24.06 21.66
C ALA A 581 -25.20 -22.70 22.34
N PRO A 582 -25.58 -21.59 21.75
CA PRO A 582 -25.59 -20.28 22.42
C PRO A 582 -26.56 -20.31 23.62
N ASP A 583 -26.19 -19.71 24.76
CA ASP A 583 -26.95 -19.64 25.99
C ASP A 583 -28.26 -18.81 25.87
N ASP A 584 -28.31 -17.90 24.90
CA ASP A 584 -29.51 -17.12 24.54
C ASP A 584 -30.53 -17.93 23.75
N LEU A 585 -30.12 -19.05 23.14
CA LEU A 585 -30.98 -19.91 22.31
C LEU A 585 -31.43 -21.18 23.01
N CYS A 586 -30.51 -21.85 23.72
CA CYS A 586 -30.76 -23.17 24.32
C CYS A 586 -30.30 -23.23 25.76
N SER A 587 -30.77 -24.25 26.49
CA SER A 587 -30.33 -24.62 27.84
C SER A 587 -29.67 -25.98 27.80
N VAL A 588 -28.73 -26.22 28.71
CA VAL A 588 -28.08 -27.53 28.86
C VAL A 588 -29.17 -28.58 29.18
N GLY A 589 -29.15 -29.67 28.42
CA GLY A 589 -30.13 -30.73 28.56
C GLY A 589 -31.30 -30.67 27.55
N ASP A 590 -31.43 -29.61 26.77
CA ASP A 590 -32.43 -29.52 25.68
C ASP A 590 -32.20 -30.59 24.62
N GLU A 591 -33.25 -31.24 24.14
CA GLU A 591 -33.19 -32.29 23.13
C GLU A 591 -33.95 -31.86 21.87
N PHE A 592 -33.34 -32.12 20.72
CA PHE A 592 -33.92 -31.82 19.41
C PHE A 592 -33.77 -33.00 18.45
N THR A 593 -34.61 -33.04 17.44
CA THR A 593 -34.40 -33.94 16.28
C THR A 593 -33.91 -33.18 15.10
N MET A 594 -32.71 -33.49 14.63
CA MET A 594 -32.06 -32.97 13.45
C MET A 594 -32.44 -33.87 12.26
N VAL A 595 -32.86 -33.24 11.17
CA VAL A 595 -33.22 -33.91 9.92
C VAL A 595 -32.16 -33.60 8.86
N ILE A 596 -31.32 -34.55 8.51
CA ILE A 596 -30.21 -34.35 7.61
C ILE A 596 -30.59 -34.88 6.23
N PRO A 597 -30.68 -33.98 5.20
CA PRO A 597 -30.81 -34.41 3.82
C PRO A 597 -29.45 -34.92 3.33
N ILE A 598 -29.40 -36.11 2.80
CA ILE A 598 -28.19 -36.73 2.25
C ILE A 598 -28.42 -36.97 0.75
N ALA A 599 -27.55 -36.38 -0.06
CA ALA A 599 -27.49 -36.68 -1.48
C ALA A 599 -26.52 -37.82 -1.75
N ASP A 600 -26.85 -38.75 -2.64
CA ASP A 600 -25.92 -39.80 -3.06
C ASP A 600 -24.90 -39.25 -4.10
N ALA A 601 -23.88 -40.07 -4.43
CA ALA A 601 -22.79 -39.66 -5.33
C ALA A 601 -23.26 -39.38 -6.79
N GLU A 602 -24.46 -39.81 -7.15
CA GLU A 602 -25.04 -39.60 -8.49
C GLU A 602 -25.93 -38.33 -8.56
N ALA A 603 -26.10 -37.65 -7.44
CA ALA A 603 -26.92 -36.45 -7.35
C ALA A 603 -26.31 -35.29 -8.16
N THR A 604 -27.11 -34.71 -9.02
CA THR A 604 -26.81 -33.52 -9.80
C THR A 604 -27.89 -32.47 -9.58
N GLU A 605 -27.64 -31.23 -10.01
CA GLU A 605 -28.65 -30.17 -9.93
C GLU A 605 -30.00 -30.53 -10.59
N GLN A 606 -29.97 -31.41 -11.61
CA GLN A 606 -31.14 -31.80 -12.39
C GLN A 606 -31.90 -32.97 -11.79
N ASN A 607 -31.25 -33.88 -11.08
CA ASN A 607 -31.83 -35.12 -10.58
C ASN A 607 -31.86 -35.25 -9.05
N ILE A 608 -31.46 -34.19 -8.31
CA ILE A 608 -31.26 -34.21 -6.87
C ILE A 608 -32.49 -34.69 -6.10
N GLU A 609 -33.70 -34.42 -6.57
CA GLU A 609 -34.95 -34.84 -5.92
C GLU A 609 -35.11 -36.35 -5.83
N GLU A 610 -34.58 -37.11 -6.81
CA GLU A 610 -34.65 -38.56 -6.87
C GLU A 610 -33.56 -39.21 -6.04
N HIS A 611 -32.44 -38.50 -5.86
CA HIS A 611 -31.23 -38.98 -5.20
C HIS A 611 -31.06 -38.51 -3.75
N ILE A 612 -32.13 -37.91 -3.13
CA ILE A 612 -32.09 -37.46 -1.74
C ILE A 612 -32.63 -38.57 -0.81
N LYS A 613 -31.88 -38.84 0.24
CA LYS A 613 -32.35 -39.60 1.43
C LYS A 613 -32.30 -38.68 2.65
N PHE A 614 -33.21 -38.95 3.58
CA PHE A 614 -33.27 -38.22 4.84
C PHE A 614 -32.82 -39.13 5.99
N LYS A 615 -31.93 -38.58 6.84
CA LYS A 615 -31.52 -39.22 8.09
C LYS A 615 -31.95 -38.33 9.25
N THR A 616 -32.50 -38.93 10.29
CA THR A 616 -32.81 -38.23 11.53
C THR A 616 -31.84 -38.60 12.61
N ALA A 617 -31.40 -37.59 13.40
CA ALA A 617 -30.58 -37.80 14.59
C ALA A 617 -31.19 -37.03 15.76
N LYS A 618 -31.29 -37.69 16.91
CA LYS A 618 -31.63 -36.99 18.16
C LYS A 618 -30.37 -36.45 18.75
N VAL A 619 -30.37 -35.13 18.99
CA VAL A 619 -29.21 -34.39 19.56
C VAL A 619 -29.60 -33.78 20.89
N LYS A 620 -28.65 -33.73 21.82
CA LYS A 620 -28.78 -33.15 23.15
C LYS A 620 -27.80 -32.00 23.33
N VAL A 621 -28.23 -30.90 23.87
CA VAL A 621 -27.37 -29.79 24.27
C VAL A 621 -26.57 -30.18 25.50
N ALA A 622 -25.26 -30.47 25.34
CA ALA A 622 -24.36 -30.85 26.40
C ALA A 622 -23.75 -29.65 27.11
N ALA A 623 -23.50 -28.57 26.35
CA ALA A 623 -22.93 -27.36 26.86
C ALA A 623 -23.49 -26.12 26.13
N THR A 624 -23.45 -24.96 26.81
CA THR A 624 -23.83 -23.70 26.23
C THR A 624 -22.70 -22.70 26.36
N TYR A 625 -22.57 -21.78 25.40
CA TYR A 625 -21.58 -20.71 25.41
C TYR A 625 -22.23 -19.32 25.35
N SER A 626 -21.55 -18.32 25.90
CA SER A 626 -21.99 -16.93 25.81
C SER A 626 -21.66 -16.35 24.46
N LYS A 627 -22.65 -15.75 23.79
CA LYS A 627 -22.49 -15.07 22.50
C LYS A 627 -21.47 -13.92 22.55
N GLU A 628 -21.39 -13.21 23.67
CA GLU A 628 -20.43 -12.11 23.86
C GLU A 628 -18.99 -12.61 23.94
N GLN A 629 -18.78 -13.80 24.49
CA GLN A 629 -17.43 -14.39 24.65
C GLN A 629 -16.94 -15.10 23.39
N TYR A 630 -17.81 -15.79 22.68
CA TYR A 630 -17.42 -16.58 21.51
C TYR A 630 -17.75 -15.93 20.16
N ASN A 631 -18.44 -14.78 20.14
CA ASN A 631 -18.84 -14.01 18.96
C ASN A 631 -19.50 -14.87 17.86
N SER A 632 -20.34 -15.80 18.23
CA SER A 632 -21.04 -16.70 17.32
C SER A 632 -22.48 -16.89 17.78
N ASP A 633 -23.40 -17.11 16.83
CA ASP A 633 -24.80 -17.41 17.07
C ASP A 633 -25.22 -18.77 16.51
N LYS A 634 -24.23 -19.64 16.22
CA LYS A 634 -24.43 -20.91 15.54
C LYS A 634 -24.43 -22.08 16.53
N LEU A 635 -25.20 -23.10 16.23
CA LEU A 635 -25.06 -24.38 16.90
C LEU A 635 -23.75 -25.02 16.49
N ILE A 636 -23.03 -25.68 17.42
CA ILE A 636 -21.75 -26.33 17.16
C ILE A 636 -21.94 -27.84 17.23
N ILE A 637 -21.62 -28.50 16.13
CA ILE A 637 -21.79 -29.95 15.96
C ILE A 637 -20.46 -30.57 15.46
N SER A 638 -20.26 -31.86 15.73
CA SER A 638 -19.04 -32.58 15.35
C SER A 638 -18.82 -32.71 13.85
N THR A 639 -17.63 -32.35 13.37
CA THR A 639 -17.20 -32.62 12.00
C THR A 639 -16.96 -34.08 11.75
N GLU A 640 -16.53 -34.87 12.77
CA GLU A 640 -16.35 -36.31 12.66
C GLU A 640 -17.68 -37.02 12.30
N TYR A 641 -18.79 -36.58 12.90
CA TYR A 641 -20.11 -37.01 12.52
C TYR A 641 -20.47 -36.58 11.09
N LEU A 642 -20.18 -35.34 10.72
CA LEU A 642 -20.42 -34.82 9.37
C LEU A 642 -19.70 -35.64 8.30
N PHE A 643 -18.40 -35.92 8.50
CA PHE A 643 -17.62 -36.75 7.55
C PHE A 643 -18.04 -38.20 7.49
N SER A 644 -18.70 -38.71 8.54
CA SER A 644 -19.34 -40.04 8.46
C SER A 644 -20.54 -40.08 7.52
N ILE A 645 -21.14 -38.91 7.25
CA ILE A 645 -22.29 -38.73 6.36
C ILE A 645 -21.84 -38.31 4.96
N TYR A 646 -20.86 -37.38 4.88
CA TYR A 646 -20.28 -36.86 3.66
C TYR A 646 -18.76 -37.05 3.65
N PRO A 647 -18.27 -38.24 3.24
CA PRO A 647 -16.84 -38.56 3.29
C PRO A 647 -15.97 -37.67 2.38
N ASP A 648 -16.54 -37.11 1.34
CA ASP A 648 -15.83 -36.26 0.35
C ASP A 648 -15.87 -34.75 0.67
N LEU A 649 -16.46 -34.39 1.82
CA LEU A 649 -16.48 -33.03 2.27
C LEU A 649 -15.14 -32.66 2.90
N ASN A 650 -14.72 -31.39 2.72
CA ASN A 650 -13.46 -30.85 3.20
C ASN A 650 -13.66 -29.81 4.31
N TYR A 651 -12.63 -29.55 5.10
CA TYR A 651 -12.62 -28.42 6.04
C TYR A 651 -12.58 -27.09 5.28
N GLU A 652 -13.37 -26.13 5.76
CA GLU A 652 -13.39 -24.75 5.23
C GLU A 652 -12.39 -23.86 5.94
N ASN A 653 -12.13 -24.13 7.22
CA ASN A 653 -11.22 -23.34 8.03
C ASN A 653 -10.41 -24.23 8.96
N ILE A 654 -9.08 -24.09 8.92
CA ILE A 654 -8.14 -24.72 9.83
C ILE A 654 -7.23 -23.62 10.38
N ILE A 655 -7.19 -23.50 11.71
CA ILE A 655 -6.31 -22.55 12.41
C ILE A 655 -5.33 -23.36 13.25
N LEU A 656 -4.07 -23.04 13.12
CA LEU A 656 -2.96 -23.79 13.71
C LEU A 656 -2.10 -22.87 14.58
N GLU A 657 -1.60 -23.43 15.69
CA GLU A 657 -0.56 -22.90 16.52
C GLU A 657 0.68 -23.79 16.42
N ASN A 658 1.85 -23.19 16.21
CA ASN A 658 3.12 -23.88 16.26
C ASN A 658 3.67 -23.86 17.69
N LEU A 659 3.88 -25.01 18.30
CA LEU A 659 4.40 -25.11 19.66
C LEU A 659 5.94 -25.07 19.73
N ASP A 660 6.63 -25.19 18.57
CA ASP A 660 8.09 -25.14 18.49
C ASP A 660 8.59 -24.05 17.53
N HIS A 661 8.55 -22.81 18.00
CA HIS A 661 9.02 -21.64 17.25
C HIS A 661 10.56 -21.54 17.17
N ASN A 662 11.30 -22.30 17.99
CA ASN A 662 12.74 -22.16 18.08
C ASN A 662 13.50 -22.99 17.04
N ASP A 663 12.91 -24.02 16.51
CA ASP A 663 13.47 -24.85 15.44
C ASP A 663 13.19 -24.20 14.06
N SER A 664 14.14 -23.41 13.57
CA SER A 664 13.99 -22.71 12.28
C SER A 664 13.89 -23.65 11.07
N VAL A 665 14.44 -24.89 11.18
CA VAL A 665 14.35 -25.88 10.10
C VAL A 665 12.93 -26.43 10.04
N TRP A 666 12.38 -26.75 11.19
CA TRP A 666 10.98 -27.20 11.33
C TRP A 666 9.99 -26.11 10.87
N VAL A 667 10.16 -24.87 11.33
CA VAL A 667 9.28 -23.76 10.95
C VAL A 667 9.26 -23.59 9.44
N ASN A 668 10.44 -23.59 8.78
CA ASN A 668 10.53 -23.47 7.32
C ASN A 668 9.88 -24.66 6.59
N GLU A 669 10.06 -25.87 7.11
CA GLU A 669 9.45 -27.07 6.53
C GLU A 669 7.93 -27.03 6.66
N LEU A 670 7.41 -26.67 7.83
CA LEU A 670 5.98 -26.48 8.07
C LEU A 670 5.37 -25.41 7.16
N GLU A 671 5.99 -24.22 7.10
CA GLU A 671 5.52 -23.14 6.24
C GLU A 671 5.50 -23.55 4.76
N ASN A 672 6.53 -24.23 4.27
CA ASN A 672 6.56 -24.74 2.91
C ASN A 672 5.46 -25.78 2.65
N ASN A 673 5.20 -26.66 3.62
CA ASN A 673 4.14 -27.64 3.50
C ASN A 673 2.75 -26.99 3.46
N LEU A 674 2.51 -25.99 4.31
CA LEU A 674 1.23 -25.23 4.32
C LEU A 674 1.05 -24.39 3.05
N GLU A 675 2.11 -23.76 2.53
CA GLU A 675 2.09 -23.05 1.24
C GLU A 675 1.84 -24.00 0.07
N ASN A 676 2.40 -25.20 0.13
CA ASN A 676 2.11 -26.24 -0.87
C ASN A 676 0.66 -26.72 -0.78
N LEU A 677 0.08 -26.83 0.42
CA LEU A 677 -1.34 -27.16 0.61
C LEU A 677 -2.25 -26.09 0.01
N GLU A 678 -1.91 -24.81 0.13
CA GLU A 678 -2.61 -23.74 -0.60
C GLU A 678 -2.61 -24.01 -2.12
N GLY A 679 -1.48 -24.43 -2.68
CA GLY A 679 -1.34 -24.75 -4.11
C GLY A 679 -2.19 -25.94 -4.58
N ILE A 680 -2.44 -26.91 -3.70
CA ILE A 680 -3.15 -28.16 -4.00
C ILE A 680 -4.65 -28.04 -3.72
N SER A 681 -5.01 -27.38 -2.64
CA SER A 681 -6.38 -27.28 -2.15
C SER A 681 -7.17 -26.22 -2.92
N VAL A 682 -8.31 -26.60 -3.46
CA VAL A 682 -9.10 -25.71 -4.28
C VAL A 682 -9.81 -24.67 -3.42
N GLY A 683 -9.60 -23.39 -3.74
CA GLY A 683 -10.26 -22.27 -3.06
C GLY A 683 -9.73 -21.96 -1.66
N VAL A 684 -8.63 -22.59 -1.23
CA VAL A 684 -8.02 -22.37 0.08
C VAL A 684 -6.95 -21.28 -0.02
N ARG A 685 -6.95 -20.38 0.94
CA ARG A 685 -5.92 -19.38 1.17
C ARG A 685 -5.14 -19.75 2.43
N TYR A 686 -3.83 -19.73 2.32
CA TYR A 686 -2.90 -19.84 3.43
C TYR A 686 -2.53 -18.45 3.94
N ASP A 687 -2.72 -18.22 5.22
CA ASP A 687 -2.26 -17.01 5.90
C ASP A 687 -1.27 -17.40 7.02
N ASN A 688 -0.08 -16.81 6.93
CA ASN A 688 0.94 -16.87 7.98
C ASN A 688 0.86 -15.55 8.76
N TYR A 689 0.23 -15.56 9.90
CA TYR A 689 -0.04 -14.36 10.70
C TYR A 689 1.23 -13.66 11.17
N ALA A 690 2.25 -14.43 11.60
CA ALA A 690 3.53 -13.85 12.01
C ALA A 690 4.24 -13.15 10.84
N LYS A 691 4.20 -13.75 9.65
CA LYS A 691 4.75 -13.18 8.42
C LYS A 691 3.94 -11.96 7.98
N MET A 692 2.61 -12.06 7.95
CA MET A 692 1.73 -10.95 7.60
C MET A 692 1.91 -9.76 8.54
N GLN A 693 2.03 -10.01 9.84
CA GLN A 693 2.28 -8.97 10.83
C GLN A 693 3.64 -8.30 10.62
N ARG A 694 4.70 -9.07 10.35
CA ARG A 694 6.01 -8.51 9.99
C ARG A 694 5.95 -7.70 8.71
N GLU A 695 5.37 -8.25 7.65
CA GLU A 695 5.21 -7.57 6.37
C GLU A 695 4.41 -6.27 6.51
N PHE A 696 3.36 -6.30 7.32
CA PHE A 696 2.58 -5.11 7.64
C PHE A 696 3.41 -4.06 8.38
N TYR A 697 4.13 -4.46 9.44
CA TYR A 697 5.01 -3.54 10.16
C TYR A 697 6.16 -3.05 9.29
N ASP A 698 6.72 -3.91 8.44
CA ASP A 698 7.76 -3.54 7.49
C ASP A 698 7.24 -2.55 6.45
N GLN A 699 6.04 -2.74 5.94
CA GLN A 699 5.39 -1.78 5.03
C GLN A 699 5.16 -0.44 5.72
N VAL A 700 4.55 -0.44 6.90
CA VAL A 700 4.30 0.78 7.67
C VAL A 700 5.60 1.47 8.05
N ASN A 701 6.61 0.71 8.48
CA ASN A 701 7.92 1.24 8.84
C ASN A 701 8.63 1.82 7.63
N LEU A 702 8.55 1.19 6.46
CA LEU A 702 9.17 1.67 5.23
C LEU A 702 8.51 2.95 4.73
N GLU A 703 7.17 3.00 4.66
CA GLU A 703 6.44 4.21 4.31
C GLU A 703 6.75 5.35 5.29
N THR A 704 6.77 5.04 6.57
CA THR A 704 7.12 5.97 7.65
C THR A 704 8.56 6.46 7.50
N LEU A 705 9.52 5.56 7.28
CA LEU A 705 10.93 5.89 7.08
C LEU A 705 11.12 6.79 5.85
N GLN A 706 10.47 6.47 4.73
CA GLN A 706 10.55 7.26 3.50
C GLN A 706 10.03 8.68 3.69
N ILE A 707 8.92 8.85 4.40
CA ILE A 707 8.38 10.16 4.72
C ILE A 707 9.29 10.91 5.68
N ILE A 708 9.78 10.26 6.74
CA ILE A 708 10.72 10.85 7.70
C ILE A 708 11.99 11.31 7.01
N VAL A 709 12.58 10.47 6.15
CA VAL A 709 13.80 10.83 5.38
C VAL A 709 13.53 12.01 4.46
N SER A 710 12.40 12.00 3.75
CA SER A 710 12.00 13.12 2.86
C SER A 710 11.83 14.43 3.63
N VAL A 711 11.13 14.38 4.76
CA VAL A 711 10.94 15.54 5.64
C VAL A 711 12.25 16.01 6.26
N PHE A 712 13.12 15.09 6.69
CA PHE A 712 14.43 15.42 7.25
C PHE A 712 15.32 16.13 6.21
N ILE A 713 15.41 15.58 4.99
CA ILE A 713 16.13 16.22 3.88
C ILE A 713 15.58 17.62 3.64
N PHE A 714 14.27 17.79 3.64
CA PHE A 714 13.61 19.08 3.45
C PHE A 714 13.96 20.07 4.56
N ILE A 715 13.91 19.66 5.81
CA ILE A 715 14.29 20.50 6.97
C ILE A 715 15.75 20.94 6.85
N VAL A 716 16.65 20.02 6.51
CA VAL A 716 18.08 20.34 6.32
C VAL A 716 18.29 21.37 5.21
N ILE A 717 17.61 21.21 4.07
CA ILE A 717 17.68 22.14 2.94
C ILE A 717 17.22 23.53 3.35
N ILE A 718 16.11 23.63 4.06
CA ILE A 718 15.58 24.92 4.50
C ILE A 718 16.46 25.52 5.58
N LEU A 719 17.01 24.74 6.51
CA LEU A 719 17.99 25.23 7.49
C LEU A 719 19.20 25.85 6.80
N ILE A 720 19.77 25.20 5.78
CA ILE A 720 20.86 25.74 4.97
C ILE A 720 20.42 27.04 4.29
N ALA A 721 19.23 27.09 3.72
CA ALA A 721 18.67 28.27 3.07
C ALA A 721 18.48 29.43 4.05
N ILE A 722 18.01 29.17 5.27
CA ILE A 722 17.84 30.19 6.31
C ILE A 722 19.18 30.70 6.80
N VAL A 723 20.14 29.81 7.05
CA VAL A 723 21.52 30.17 7.43
C VAL A 723 22.13 31.05 6.35
N PHE A 724 21.98 30.66 5.08
CA PHE A 724 22.46 31.45 3.95
C PHE A 724 21.73 32.79 3.84
N SER A 725 20.40 32.84 3.96
CA SER A 725 19.61 34.08 3.95
C SER A 725 20.04 35.01 5.07
N SER A 726 20.28 34.50 6.28
CA SER A 726 20.76 35.26 7.44
C SER A 726 22.15 35.83 7.18
N TYR A 727 23.08 35.03 6.63
CA TYR A 727 24.41 35.48 6.23
C TYR A 727 24.34 36.61 5.20
N VAL A 728 23.48 36.45 4.19
CA VAL A 728 23.25 37.47 3.15
C VAL A 728 22.70 38.76 3.72
N GLN A 729 21.75 38.69 4.67
CA GLN A 729 21.16 39.85 5.33
C GLN A 729 22.22 40.66 6.09
N VAL A 730 23.08 39.98 6.85
CA VAL A 730 24.20 40.59 7.56
C VAL A 730 25.16 41.28 6.57
N ARG A 731 25.53 40.59 5.51
CA ARG A 731 26.48 41.11 4.52
C ARG A 731 25.93 42.26 3.69
N SER A 732 24.63 42.21 3.35
CA SER A 732 23.96 43.31 2.63
C SER A 732 23.89 44.60 3.44
N ASN A 733 23.92 44.49 4.77
CA ASN A 733 23.85 45.61 5.73
C ASN A 733 25.22 45.98 6.31
N LEU A 734 26.30 45.32 5.82
CA LEU A 734 27.65 45.49 6.32
C LEU A 734 28.07 46.96 6.48
N LYS A 735 27.80 47.76 5.46
CA LYS A 735 28.12 49.22 5.44
C LYS A 735 27.48 49.95 6.61
N SER A 736 26.21 49.67 6.89
CA SER A 736 25.50 50.31 8.02
C SER A 736 26.05 49.86 9.37
N TYR A 737 26.44 48.60 9.49
CA TYR A 737 27.04 48.09 10.73
C TYR A 737 28.46 48.62 10.97
N ILE A 738 29.28 48.73 9.90
CA ILE A 738 30.59 49.35 9.98
C ILE A 738 30.48 50.85 10.36
N MET A 739 29.53 51.62 9.79
CA MET A 739 29.27 52.98 10.20
C MET A 739 28.87 53.12 11.68
N MET A 740 28.01 52.21 12.20
CA MET A 740 27.66 52.17 13.63
C MET A 740 28.90 51.97 14.48
N ARG A 741 29.83 51.11 14.08
CA ARG A 741 31.11 50.92 14.75
C ARG A 741 32.00 52.11 14.68
N ALA A 742 32.06 52.79 13.56
CA ALA A 742 32.85 54.02 13.35
C ALA A 742 32.35 55.18 14.28
N ILE A 743 31.04 55.20 14.62
CA ILE A 743 30.41 56.13 15.55
C ILE A 743 30.59 55.72 17.03
N GLY A 744 31.32 54.62 17.32
CA GLY A 744 31.63 54.17 18.66
C GLY A 744 30.74 53.03 19.21
N ALA A 745 29.88 52.41 18.42
CA ALA A 745 29.08 51.29 18.89
C ALA A 745 29.96 50.06 19.20
N ARG A 746 29.82 49.48 20.41
CA ARG A 746 30.50 48.24 20.78
C ARG A 746 30.08 47.06 19.88
N ILE A 747 30.99 46.14 19.60
CA ILE A 747 30.77 44.97 18.78
C ILE A 747 29.58 44.16 19.29
N GLU A 748 29.49 43.99 20.59
CA GLU A 748 28.39 43.25 21.26
C GLU A 748 27.03 43.88 20.99
N THR A 749 26.95 45.21 20.96
CA THR A 749 25.72 45.95 20.67
C THR A 749 25.27 45.73 19.24
N VAL A 750 26.21 45.73 18.28
CA VAL A 750 25.92 45.45 16.89
C VAL A 750 25.49 44.00 16.71
N GLN A 751 26.15 43.04 17.38
CA GLN A 751 25.76 41.64 17.38
C GLN A 751 24.35 41.43 17.94
N LYS A 752 24.01 42.01 19.08
CA LYS A 752 22.67 41.94 19.67
C LYS A 752 21.61 42.50 18.76
N LEU A 753 21.87 43.58 18.05
CA LEU A 753 20.95 44.19 17.08
C LEU A 753 20.68 43.24 15.92
N ILE A 754 21.72 42.61 15.37
CA ILE A 754 21.60 41.66 14.26
C ILE A 754 20.81 40.45 14.70
N ILE A 755 21.13 39.88 15.88
CA ILE A 755 20.42 38.72 16.44
C ILE A 755 18.95 39.04 16.66
N ASN A 756 18.63 40.21 17.22
CA ASN A 756 17.23 40.59 17.47
C ASN A 756 16.43 40.77 16.18
N GLU A 757 17.05 41.27 15.13
CA GLU A 757 16.39 41.39 13.81
C GLU A 757 16.08 40.03 13.19
N ILE A 758 17.04 39.11 13.28
CA ILE A 758 16.86 37.74 12.77
C ILE A 758 15.86 36.97 13.64
N ASN A 759 15.94 37.06 14.97
CA ASN A 759 14.98 36.41 15.86
C ASN A 759 13.54 36.87 15.57
N ARG A 760 13.33 38.16 15.30
CA ARG A 760 12.00 38.66 14.94
C ARG A 760 11.48 38.04 13.65
N THR A 761 12.35 37.88 12.64
CA THR A 761 11.99 37.24 11.37
C THR A 761 11.66 35.78 11.57
N LEU A 762 12.47 35.06 12.39
CA LEU A 762 12.23 33.67 12.75
C LEU A 762 10.91 33.51 13.51
N THR A 763 10.69 34.31 14.58
CA THR A 763 9.46 34.22 15.39
C THR A 763 8.19 34.42 14.55
N THR A 764 8.19 35.42 13.65
CA THR A 764 7.04 35.66 12.76
C THR A 764 6.82 34.46 11.81
N GLY A 765 7.89 33.89 11.27
CA GLY A 765 7.82 32.70 10.41
C GLY A 765 7.33 31.49 11.16
N ILE A 766 7.80 31.26 12.39
CA ILE A 766 7.37 30.13 13.23
C ILE A 766 5.87 30.22 13.56
N ILE A 767 5.37 31.40 13.98
CA ILE A 767 3.93 31.59 14.29
C ILE A 767 3.08 31.28 13.03
N LEU A 768 3.44 31.84 11.89
CA LEU A 768 2.71 31.62 10.66
C LEU A 768 2.80 30.15 10.20
N GLY A 769 3.95 29.52 10.38
CA GLY A 769 4.17 28.09 10.04
C GLY A 769 3.37 27.17 10.94
N THR A 770 3.27 27.47 12.22
CA THR A 770 2.44 26.70 13.18
C THR A 770 0.95 26.79 12.82
N ILE A 771 0.47 27.98 12.44
CA ILE A 771 -0.93 28.17 11.98
C ILE A 771 -1.17 27.36 10.69
N LEU A 772 -0.26 27.48 9.73
CA LEU A 772 -0.41 26.79 8.43
C LEU A 772 -0.34 25.26 8.58
N GLY A 773 0.68 24.75 9.27
CA GLY A 773 0.84 23.32 9.53
C GLY A 773 -0.31 22.75 10.32
N GLY A 774 -0.74 23.45 11.37
CA GLY A 774 -1.90 23.06 12.18
C GLY A 774 -3.21 23.03 11.38
N ALA A 775 -3.44 24.02 10.51
CA ALA A 775 -4.62 24.03 9.64
C ALA A 775 -4.67 22.83 8.69
N VAL A 776 -3.53 22.46 8.10
CA VAL A 776 -3.43 21.30 7.22
C VAL A 776 -3.68 20.00 8.00
N VAL A 777 -3.12 19.87 9.19
CA VAL A 777 -3.34 18.70 10.06
C VAL A 777 -4.81 18.59 10.47
N VAL A 778 -5.45 19.67 10.88
CA VAL A 778 -6.89 19.69 11.24
C VAL A 778 -7.75 19.28 10.05
N PHE A 779 -7.42 19.76 8.84
CA PHE A 779 -8.12 19.36 7.63
C PHE A 779 -8.07 17.84 7.40
N PHE A 780 -6.90 17.21 7.51
CA PHE A 780 -6.75 15.75 7.37
C PHE A 780 -7.42 14.99 8.51
N SER A 781 -7.43 15.57 9.72
CA SER A 781 -8.09 14.96 10.87
C SER A 781 -9.61 14.88 10.72
N ILE A 782 -10.21 15.87 10.06
CA ILE A 782 -11.66 15.88 9.78
C ILE A 782 -12.01 14.81 8.73
N LEU A 783 -11.12 14.58 7.77
CA LEU A 783 -11.31 13.54 6.75
C LEU A 783 -11.20 12.12 7.30
N GLY A 784 -10.44 11.90 8.38
CA GLY A 784 -10.21 10.60 9.01
C GLY A 784 -10.93 10.47 10.36
N SER A 785 -12.24 10.34 10.37
CA SER A 785 -13.16 10.54 11.51
C SER A 785 -12.98 9.62 12.75
N ASN A 786 -12.10 8.59 12.73
CA ASN A 786 -12.04 7.57 13.80
C ASN A 786 -10.72 7.52 14.59
N ILE A 787 -9.81 8.47 14.44
CA ILE A 787 -8.48 8.38 15.04
C ILE A 787 -8.38 9.26 16.29
N LYS A 788 -7.95 8.68 17.42
CA LYS A 788 -7.60 9.43 18.63
C LYS A 788 -6.31 10.23 18.39
N LEU A 789 -6.45 11.49 17.99
CA LEU A 789 -5.37 12.35 17.49
C LEU A 789 -4.45 12.91 18.56
N TRP A 790 -4.92 13.03 19.79
CA TRP A 790 -4.18 13.69 20.88
C TRP A 790 -2.86 13.01 21.23
N ASP A 791 -2.80 11.67 21.19
CA ASP A 791 -1.59 10.92 21.53
C ASP A 791 -0.50 11.14 20.46
N ILE A 792 -0.91 11.18 19.17
CA ILE A 792 -0.01 11.45 18.04
C ILE A 792 0.59 12.85 18.16
N TYR A 793 -0.24 13.84 18.48
CA TYR A 793 0.22 15.22 18.63
C TYR A 793 1.26 15.36 19.73
N LEU A 794 0.99 14.81 20.90
CA LEU A 794 1.79 15.03 22.09
C LEU A 794 3.15 14.35 22.01
N PHE A 795 3.19 13.09 21.52
CA PHE A 795 4.40 12.28 21.54
C PHE A 795 5.30 12.45 20.31
N TYR A 796 4.76 12.87 19.16
CA TYR A 796 5.52 12.92 17.92
C TYR A 796 5.59 14.31 17.28
N VAL A 797 4.46 14.99 17.08
CA VAL A 797 4.44 16.28 16.39
C VAL A 797 5.11 17.37 17.24
N VAL A 798 4.84 17.41 18.53
CA VAL A 798 5.40 18.42 19.44
C VAL A 798 6.92 18.29 19.57
N PRO A 799 7.53 17.11 19.80
CA PRO A 799 8.99 16.96 19.87
C PRO A 799 9.69 17.38 18.56
N VAL A 800 9.16 16.97 17.39
CA VAL A 800 9.74 17.33 16.07
C VAL A 800 9.65 18.83 15.85
N PHE A 801 8.53 19.45 16.21
CA PHE A 801 8.35 20.90 16.15
C PHE A 801 9.35 21.63 17.05
N ILE A 802 9.50 21.22 18.31
CA ILE A 802 10.46 21.81 19.27
C ILE A 802 11.89 21.67 18.73
N ALA A 803 12.26 20.47 18.26
CA ALA A 803 13.58 20.23 17.68
C ALA A 803 13.86 21.13 16.48
N THR A 804 12.88 21.29 15.57
CA THR A 804 12.98 22.18 14.41
C THR A 804 13.18 23.64 14.85
N VAL A 805 12.41 24.12 15.82
CA VAL A 805 12.54 25.49 16.34
C VAL A 805 13.92 25.71 16.98
N ILE A 806 14.41 24.77 17.77
CA ILE A 806 15.75 24.84 18.39
C ILE A 806 16.83 24.89 17.31
N LEU A 807 16.75 24.03 16.29
CA LEU A 807 17.70 24.00 15.19
C LEU A 807 17.70 25.31 14.38
N LEU A 808 16.53 25.91 14.13
CA LEU A 808 16.40 27.20 13.45
C LEU A 808 17.10 28.33 14.23
N TYR A 809 16.85 28.42 15.53
CA TYR A 809 17.51 29.44 16.36
C TYR A 809 19.01 29.20 16.50
N PHE A 810 19.44 27.95 16.69
CA PHE A 810 20.85 27.61 16.84
C PHE A 810 21.63 27.84 15.52
N GLY A 811 21.10 27.34 14.41
CA GLY A 811 21.72 27.54 13.07
C GLY A 811 21.84 29.02 12.70
N SER A 812 20.81 29.80 12.92
CA SER A 812 20.85 31.26 12.67
C SER A 812 21.88 31.98 13.53
N ARG A 813 22.03 31.62 14.83
CA ARG A 813 23.05 32.19 15.72
C ARG A 813 24.48 31.87 15.27
N ILE A 814 24.71 30.63 14.81
CA ILE A 814 26.02 30.24 14.28
C ILE A 814 26.34 31.07 13.02
N ALA A 815 25.37 31.22 12.11
CA ALA A 815 25.52 32.02 10.89
C ALA A 815 25.90 33.46 11.22
N VAL A 816 25.18 34.08 12.16
CA VAL A 816 25.45 35.45 12.62
C VAL A 816 26.82 35.57 13.23
N LYS A 817 27.21 34.67 14.17
CA LYS A 817 28.54 34.69 14.78
C LYS A 817 29.66 34.57 13.74
N ARG A 818 29.53 33.66 12.75
CA ARG A 818 30.52 33.55 11.65
C ARG A 818 30.58 34.80 10.79
N ALA A 819 29.42 35.35 10.40
CA ALA A 819 29.34 36.57 9.60
C ALA A 819 29.98 37.76 10.32
N VAL A 820 29.71 37.92 11.61
CA VAL A 820 30.25 39.03 12.40
C VAL A 820 31.75 38.86 12.67
N ARG A 821 32.24 37.63 12.98
CA ARG A 821 33.68 37.35 13.11
C ARG A 821 34.44 37.71 11.85
N SER A 822 33.92 37.42 10.68
CA SER A 822 34.52 37.78 9.39
C SER A 822 34.62 39.31 9.20
N MET A 823 33.76 40.06 9.89
CA MET A 823 33.76 41.54 9.90
C MET A 823 34.77 42.14 10.90
N ILE A 824 34.99 41.45 12.03
CA ILE A 824 35.85 41.96 13.13
C ILE A 824 37.33 41.85 12.75
N ASN A 825 37.72 40.80 12.08
CA ASN A 825 39.12 40.51 11.71
C ASN A 825 39.65 41.37 10.55
N GLN A 826 38.89 42.34 10.04
CA GLN A 826 39.30 43.22 8.96
C GLN A 826 39.38 44.67 9.46
N ASN A 827 40.53 45.36 9.20
CA ASN A 827 40.76 46.74 9.57
C ASN A 827 39.60 47.65 9.07
N ILE A 828 38.99 48.39 9.99
CA ILE A 828 37.83 49.26 9.74
C ILE A 828 38.19 50.35 8.69
N ILE A 829 39.43 50.86 8.76
CA ILE A 829 39.95 51.93 7.89
C ILE A 829 40.12 51.40 6.45
N GLU A 830 40.69 50.19 6.28
CA GLU A 830 40.93 49.58 4.96
C GLU A 830 39.60 49.27 4.22
N LYS A 831 38.54 48.94 4.97
CA LYS A 831 37.23 48.71 4.39
C LYS A 831 36.36 49.93 4.18
N LEU A 832 36.54 51.00 4.97
CA LEU A 832 35.97 52.29 4.64
C LEU A 832 36.53 52.78 3.32
N ASN A 833 37.84 52.64 3.11
CA ASN A 833 38.51 53.04 1.86
C ASN A 833 38.22 52.09 0.68
N THR A 834 37.99 50.81 0.93
CA THR A 834 37.56 49.86 -0.13
C THR A 834 36.07 49.88 -0.39
N VAL A 835 35.33 50.61 0.46
CA VAL A 835 33.86 50.78 0.38
C VAL A 835 33.49 52.13 -0.30
N GLU A 836 34.46 53.08 -0.40
CA GLU A 836 34.39 54.18 -1.34
C GLU A 836 34.79 53.69 -2.76
#